data_8a439152b85dabf78ebb8ac1a405b052
#
_entry.id   8a439152b85dabf78ebb8ac1a405b052
#
_cell.length_a   1.000
_cell.length_b   1.000
_cell.length_c   1.000
_cell.angle_alpha   90.00
_cell.angle_beta   90.00
_cell.angle_gamma   90.00
#
_symmetry.space_group_name_H-M   'P 1'
#
loop_
_entity.id
_entity.type
_entity.pdbx_description
1 polymer ?
#
loop_
_entity_poly.entity_id
_entity_poly.type
_entity_poly.pdbx_seq_one_letter_code
_entity_poly.pdbx_strand_id
1 'polypeptide(L)'
;VVPHDMLPEITTEAIDELFSVFKLEAQRRGWTMKRHNAPRDASRDDIDDDNDRALLAHKQPLENLTADQLREILQWVPGADDYEMWLKVGMALHHQFDGEEEGLSLWHEWSETSSEYDADSLEEKWNTFHDEMGRNITTAASLIKIAKEHRQEVAEEQFEKIKRKVHETDSAMELLGPLAKKWGRLMEHDYQAELLVGEIQKRVKELTGKSPSIATVRKAVNEGYRNSDFNYKELPFWCNDVVYVDTEEEFYLMENRVALSERAFNARNNRHLLSKKDRSNMDAVPEQQAAALALNVYQVPVVSGYVYLPGAERIVDWNDQKHVNLFNPDDIVPIPEKMGGKARRAVEAVKRHFEISYPIKRERELLLSWLAFTIKRMDKKIRWAVVMQGIDGAGKGFVGEMLMAILSKNNVITVNAQRLEEKYTEFYERNKVVVFEEARIAGTSRYAVMDKLKPYITNDVVDIRKMHSGGFNVPNVSSTIILTNHSDALPVYDADRRYFVVSTHFQTKAMIEKFRAQHPDHYDDIFNAIAYHAGALREWLEDYPLHPEFDPDGHAPMTDAKERMIDLARGDDEDELLEIINESTDPEVNNMLLNVGKLRDAAMDASCGVPFGPKLANFLTAKGFVYLGRARGKSGKQARYWSKHPEMVKPNLQAWVDDFIELASLKL
;
A
#
# COMPACT_ATOMS: atom_id res chain seq x y z
N VAL A 1 8.43 -20.40 26.46
CA VAL A 1 9.80 -19.91 26.40
C VAL A 1 10.58 -20.74 27.40
N VAL A 2 11.48 -21.60 26.92
CA VAL A 2 12.37 -22.39 27.80
C VAL A 2 13.49 -21.43 28.23
N PRO A 3 13.81 -21.31 29.52
CA PRO A 3 14.94 -20.50 29.99
C PRO A 3 16.25 -20.94 29.33
N HIS A 4 17.15 -19.99 29.08
CA HIS A 4 18.40 -20.21 28.34
C HIS A 4 19.31 -21.21 29.04
N ASP A 5 19.27 -21.32 30.34
CA ASP A 5 19.98 -22.23 31.19
C ASP A 5 19.45 -23.69 31.19
N MET A 6 18.31 -23.93 30.54
CA MET A 6 17.70 -25.26 30.34
C MET A 6 17.89 -25.82 28.92
N LEU A 7 18.60 -25.11 28.04
CA LEU A 7 18.94 -25.65 26.72
C LEU A 7 20.17 -26.54 26.83
N PRO A 8 20.17 -27.77 26.26
CA PRO A 8 21.35 -28.61 26.26
C PRO A 8 22.48 -27.97 25.43
N GLU A 9 23.69 -27.92 25.94
CA GLU A 9 24.85 -27.54 25.17
C GLU A 9 25.04 -28.54 24.03
N ILE A 10 25.05 -28.04 22.79
CA ILE A 10 25.35 -28.87 21.62
C ILE A 10 26.86 -28.98 21.52
N THR A 11 27.41 -30.17 21.81
CA THR A 11 28.83 -30.42 21.68
C THR A 11 29.27 -30.55 20.21
N THR A 12 30.55 -30.31 19.94
CA THR A 12 31.14 -30.46 18.59
C THR A 12 30.91 -31.87 18.04
N GLU A 13 30.98 -32.89 18.92
CA GLU A 13 30.73 -34.29 18.59
C GLU A 13 29.28 -34.56 18.17
N ALA A 14 28.30 -33.90 18.82
CA ALA A 14 26.87 -34.00 18.43
C ALA A 14 26.60 -33.34 17.07
N ILE A 15 27.34 -32.28 16.75
CA ILE A 15 27.29 -31.63 15.44
C ILE A 15 27.85 -32.53 14.35
N ASP A 16 29.01 -33.17 14.61
CA ASP A 16 29.68 -34.10 13.68
C ASP A 16 28.85 -35.37 13.44
N GLU A 17 28.14 -35.85 14.46
CA GLU A 17 27.22 -36.98 14.35
C GLU A 17 26.01 -36.62 13.49
N LEU A 18 25.46 -35.43 13.67
CA LEU A 18 24.35 -34.89 12.88
C LEU A 18 24.73 -34.69 11.39
N PHE A 19 25.95 -34.20 11.13
CA PHE A 19 26.52 -34.11 9.79
C PHE A 19 26.73 -35.46 9.13
N SER A 20 27.14 -36.47 9.91
CA SER A 20 27.33 -37.83 9.42
C SER A 20 26.01 -38.50 9.04
N VAL A 21 24.96 -38.32 9.84
CA VAL A 21 23.60 -38.80 9.55
C VAL A 21 23.03 -38.07 8.31
N PHE A 22 23.23 -36.76 8.20
CA PHE A 22 22.80 -35.98 7.03
C PHE A 22 23.51 -36.44 5.76
N LYS A 23 24.81 -36.75 5.82
CA LYS A 23 25.58 -37.24 4.69
C LYS A 23 25.12 -38.63 4.20
N LEU A 24 24.77 -39.50 5.12
CA LEU A 24 24.20 -40.83 4.80
C LEU A 24 22.79 -40.70 4.15
N GLU A 25 21.95 -39.82 4.67
CA GLU A 25 20.60 -39.62 4.11
C GLU A 25 20.65 -38.92 2.75
N ALA A 26 21.56 -37.97 2.55
CA ALA A 26 21.82 -37.34 1.26
C ALA A 26 22.25 -38.34 0.19
N GLN A 27 23.19 -39.28 0.55
CA GLN A 27 23.59 -40.37 -0.33
C GLN A 27 22.42 -41.32 -0.67
N ARG A 28 21.61 -41.64 0.32
CA ARG A 28 20.41 -42.49 0.14
C ARG A 28 19.38 -41.89 -0.81
N ARG A 29 19.27 -40.56 -0.81
CA ARG A 29 18.33 -39.78 -1.68
C ARG A 29 18.93 -39.40 -3.02
N GLY A 30 20.18 -39.77 -3.30
CA GLY A 30 20.87 -39.46 -4.55
C GLY A 30 21.20 -37.96 -4.71
N TRP A 31 21.29 -37.20 -3.61
CA TRP A 31 21.68 -35.80 -3.63
C TRP A 31 23.19 -35.69 -3.80
N THR A 32 23.64 -35.01 -4.84
CA THR A 32 25.04 -34.66 -5.04
C THR A 32 25.34 -33.36 -4.31
N MET A 33 26.16 -33.46 -3.23
CA MET A 33 26.69 -32.25 -2.63
C MET A 33 27.75 -31.66 -3.58
N LYS A 34 27.54 -30.42 -4.02
CA LYS A 34 28.59 -29.63 -4.68
C LYS A 34 29.75 -29.57 -3.70
N ARG A 35 30.89 -30.16 -4.08
CA ARG A 35 32.13 -30.01 -3.32
C ARG A 35 32.61 -28.59 -3.48
N HIS A 36 32.51 -27.79 -2.43
CA HIS A 36 33.43 -26.67 -2.29
C HIS A 36 34.85 -27.30 -2.14
N ASN A 37 35.70 -26.94 -3.06
CA ASN A 37 37.13 -27.35 -2.97
C ASN A 37 37.70 -26.70 -1.72
N ALA A 38 37.91 -27.51 -0.68
CA ALA A 38 38.77 -27.14 0.44
C ALA A 38 40.20 -27.02 -0.08
N PRO A 39 40.96 -25.98 0.32
CA PRO A 39 42.39 -25.90 -0.03
C PRO A 39 43.12 -27.08 0.54
N ARG A 40 44.04 -27.66 -0.25
CA ARG A 40 44.98 -28.68 0.18
C ARG A 40 45.84 -28.13 1.30
N ASP A 41 46.10 -28.96 2.30
CA ASP A 41 47.05 -28.77 3.39
C ASP A 41 48.35 -28.04 2.96
N ALA A 42 48.48 -26.81 3.46
CA ALA A 42 49.80 -26.19 3.61
C ALA A 42 50.12 -26.18 5.11
N SER A 43 51.29 -26.76 5.44
CA SER A 43 51.86 -26.89 6.77
C SER A 43 51.78 -25.56 7.56
N ARG A 44 51.33 -25.68 8.80
CA ARG A 44 51.44 -24.62 9.81
C ARG A 44 52.90 -24.22 9.94
N ASP A 45 53.22 -23.03 9.52
CA ASP A 45 54.13 -22.08 10.15
C ASP A 45 54.24 -20.85 9.24
N ASP A 46 54.09 -19.66 9.85
CA ASP A 46 54.29 -18.32 9.27
C ASP A 46 53.21 -17.82 8.28
N ILE A 47 52.05 -17.44 8.81
CA ILE A 47 51.12 -16.57 8.10
C ILE A 47 50.67 -15.43 9.03
N ASP A 48 50.97 -14.22 8.60
CA ASP A 48 50.49 -12.96 9.20
C ASP A 48 48.98 -12.88 8.96
N ASP A 49 48.17 -13.32 9.94
CA ASP A 49 46.75 -13.77 9.82
C ASP A 49 45.77 -12.65 9.48
N ASP A 50 46.15 -11.38 9.58
CA ASP A 50 45.27 -10.24 9.34
C ASP A 50 45.26 -9.73 7.87
N ASN A 51 46.36 -9.90 7.14
CA ASN A 51 46.46 -9.44 5.75
C ASN A 51 45.84 -10.45 4.77
N ASP A 52 45.92 -11.73 5.02
CA ASP A 52 45.33 -12.76 4.14
C ASP A 52 43.79 -12.91 4.33
N ARG A 53 43.27 -12.66 5.53
CA ARG A 53 41.81 -12.56 5.74
C ARG A 53 41.20 -11.35 5.03
N ALA A 54 41.88 -10.20 4.99
CA ALA A 54 41.48 -9.06 4.22
C ALA A 54 41.51 -9.33 2.70
N LEU A 55 42.54 -10.09 2.22
CA LEU A 55 42.63 -10.46 0.80
C LEU A 55 41.57 -11.50 0.37
N LEU A 56 41.16 -12.42 1.26
CA LEU A 56 40.13 -13.42 1.01
C LEU A 56 38.74 -12.83 1.08
N ALA A 57 38.49 -11.82 1.93
CA ALA A 57 37.26 -11.08 1.98
C ALA A 57 36.97 -10.24 0.70
N HIS A 58 38.03 -9.81 0.00
CA HIS A 58 37.92 -9.10 -1.28
C HIS A 58 37.67 -10.04 -2.49
N LYS A 59 37.68 -11.34 -2.30
CA LYS A 59 37.51 -12.35 -3.37
C LYS A 59 36.08 -12.92 -3.44
N GLN A 60 35.16 -12.49 -2.56
CA GLN A 60 33.75 -12.90 -2.63
C GLN A 60 32.90 -11.80 -3.25
N PRO A 61 31.80 -12.15 -3.97
CA PRO A 61 30.83 -11.19 -4.38
C PRO A 61 30.35 -10.35 -3.19
N LEU A 62 30.11 -9.07 -3.41
CA LEU A 62 29.63 -8.18 -2.36
C LEU A 62 28.18 -8.52 -2.03
N GLU A 63 27.93 -8.97 -0.80
CA GLU A 63 26.58 -9.22 -0.31
C GLU A 63 25.76 -7.91 -0.33
N ASN A 64 24.56 -7.96 -0.86
CA ASN A 64 23.60 -6.84 -0.97
C ASN A 64 23.94 -5.71 -1.98
N LEU A 65 24.80 -5.94 -2.95
CA LEU A 65 25.02 -5.01 -4.05
C LEU A 65 24.06 -5.36 -5.21
N THR A 66 23.04 -4.52 -5.44
CA THR A 66 22.03 -4.74 -6.48
C THR A 66 22.50 -4.29 -7.86
N ALA A 67 21.83 -4.78 -8.93
CA ALA A 67 22.08 -4.34 -10.31
C ALA A 67 21.90 -2.84 -10.48
N ASP A 68 20.87 -2.25 -9.87
CA ASP A 68 20.62 -0.81 -9.95
C ASP A 68 21.76 0.01 -9.33
N GLN A 69 22.28 -0.42 -8.18
CA GLN A 69 23.44 0.22 -7.57
C GLN A 69 24.70 0.10 -8.42
N LEU A 70 24.90 -1.06 -9.05
CA LEU A 70 26.02 -1.21 -9.99
C LEU A 70 25.84 -0.38 -11.25
N ARG A 71 24.64 -0.24 -11.75
CA ARG A 71 24.33 0.67 -12.87
C ARG A 71 24.72 2.12 -12.55
N GLU A 72 24.41 2.60 -11.35
CA GLU A 72 24.82 3.93 -10.87
C GLU A 72 26.34 4.06 -10.74
N ILE A 73 27.03 3.02 -10.25
CA ILE A 73 28.49 3.00 -10.14
C ILE A 73 29.15 3.01 -11.53
N LEU A 74 28.63 2.22 -12.47
CA LEU A 74 29.16 2.10 -13.82
C LEU A 74 29.09 3.41 -14.62
N GLN A 75 28.19 4.32 -14.33
CA GLN A 75 28.16 5.66 -14.92
C GLN A 75 29.44 6.47 -14.64
N TRP A 76 30.15 6.13 -13.58
CA TRP A 76 31.39 6.78 -13.17
C TRP A 76 32.65 5.95 -13.50
N VAL A 77 32.50 4.79 -14.14
CA VAL A 77 33.62 4.00 -14.63
C VAL A 77 33.99 4.48 -16.05
N PRO A 78 35.16 5.10 -16.23
CA PRO A 78 35.57 5.61 -17.55
C PRO A 78 36.12 4.49 -18.43
N GLY A 79 36.21 4.76 -19.71
CA GLY A 79 37.06 3.98 -20.62
C GLY A 79 36.36 2.77 -21.23
N ALA A 80 35.09 2.90 -21.63
CA ALA A 80 34.40 1.87 -22.43
C ALA A 80 35.12 1.58 -23.80
N ASP A 81 35.86 2.53 -24.33
CA ASP A 81 36.74 2.37 -25.53
C ASP A 81 38.11 1.76 -25.20
N ASP A 82 38.46 1.59 -23.91
CA ASP A 82 39.70 0.91 -23.48
C ASP A 82 39.43 -0.57 -23.25
N TYR A 83 40.06 -1.42 -24.07
CA TYR A 83 39.88 -2.87 -24.00
C TYR A 83 40.25 -3.46 -22.64
N GLU A 84 41.27 -2.95 -21.92
CA GLU A 84 41.63 -3.46 -20.60
C GLU A 84 40.54 -3.09 -19.56
N MET A 85 39.98 -1.87 -19.66
CA MET A 85 38.90 -1.46 -18.76
C MET A 85 37.61 -2.22 -19.08
N TRP A 86 37.29 -2.35 -20.38
CA TRP A 86 36.14 -3.15 -20.83
C TRP A 86 36.18 -4.59 -20.29
N LEU A 87 37.38 -5.23 -20.39
CA LEU A 87 37.57 -6.58 -19.84
C LEU A 87 37.43 -6.62 -18.31
N LYS A 88 37.98 -5.61 -17.59
CA LYS A 88 37.87 -5.51 -16.13
C LYS A 88 36.42 -5.38 -15.67
N VAL A 89 35.63 -4.57 -16.36
CA VAL A 89 34.20 -4.39 -16.06
C VAL A 89 33.46 -5.70 -16.27
N GLY A 90 33.64 -6.35 -17.42
CA GLY A 90 33.00 -7.63 -17.70
C GLY A 90 33.32 -8.70 -16.67
N MET A 91 34.62 -8.88 -16.33
CA MET A 91 35.02 -9.85 -15.30
C MET A 91 34.46 -9.54 -13.92
N ALA A 92 34.38 -8.26 -13.55
CA ALA A 92 33.84 -7.86 -12.24
C ALA A 92 32.34 -8.12 -12.14
N LEU A 93 31.60 -7.84 -13.19
CA LEU A 93 30.16 -8.11 -13.26
C LEU A 93 29.87 -9.60 -13.32
N HIS A 94 30.63 -10.35 -14.14
CA HIS A 94 30.54 -11.81 -14.20
C HIS A 94 30.79 -12.46 -12.83
N HIS A 95 31.80 -11.98 -12.10
CA HIS A 95 32.09 -12.44 -10.75
C HIS A 95 30.99 -12.08 -9.75
N GLN A 96 30.43 -10.86 -9.82
CA GLN A 96 29.41 -10.38 -8.87
C GLN A 96 28.09 -11.15 -9.02
N PHE A 97 27.70 -11.50 -10.24
CA PHE A 97 26.46 -12.17 -10.57
C PHE A 97 26.61 -13.66 -10.92
N ASP A 98 27.76 -14.25 -10.61
CA ASP A 98 28.06 -15.68 -10.88
C ASP A 98 27.80 -16.10 -12.35
N GLY A 99 28.01 -15.17 -13.29
CA GLY A 99 27.80 -15.39 -14.72
C GLY A 99 26.34 -15.30 -15.18
N GLU A 100 25.42 -14.87 -14.31
CA GLU A 100 23.99 -14.74 -14.66
C GLU A 100 23.70 -13.60 -15.64
N GLU A 101 22.56 -13.68 -16.33
CA GLU A 101 22.11 -12.76 -17.38
C GLU A 101 22.03 -11.29 -16.91
N GLU A 102 21.76 -11.07 -15.63
CA GLU A 102 21.68 -9.74 -15.03
C GLU A 102 23.01 -8.99 -15.10
N GLY A 103 24.13 -9.67 -14.84
CA GLY A 103 25.48 -9.11 -14.98
C GLY A 103 25.85 -8.85 -16.44
N LEU A 104 25.46 -9.73 -17.36
CA LEU A 104 25.65 -9.56 -18.79
C LEU A 104 24.89 -8.33 -19.31
N SER A 105 23.65 -8.13 -18.91
CA SER A 105 22.83 -6.98 -19.27
C SER A 105 23.47 -5.65 -18.85
N LEU A 106 24.02 -5.57 -17.63
CA LEU A 106 24.76 -4.39 -17.16
C LEU A 106 26.02 -4.12 -17.98
N TRP A 107 26.71 -5.17 -18.40
CA TRP A 107 27.90 -5.01 -19.23
C TRP A 107 27.55 -4.52 -20.64
N HIS A 108 26.44 -4.99 -21.22
CA HIS A 108 25.89 -4.45 -22.47
C HIS A 108 25.56 -2.96 -22.32
N GLU A 109 24.75 -2.57 -21.33
CA GLU A 109 24.36 -1.19 -21.08
C GLU A 109 25.57 -0.25 -20.96
N TRP A 110 26.59 -0.67 -20.20
CA TRP A 110 27.79 0.15 -20.04
C TRP A 110 28.64 0.18 -21.32
N SER A 111 28.78 -0.93 -22.04
CA SER A 111 29.57 -1.03 -23.26
C SER A 111 28.95 -0.28 -24.43
N GLU A 112 27.63 -0.09 -24.47
CA GLU A 112 26.92 0.74 -25.46
C GLU A 112 27.39 2.21 -25.47
N THR A 113 28.07 2.67 -24.42
CA THR A 113 28.69 4.00 -24.37
C THR A 113 29.95 4.09 -25.25
N SER A 114 30.53 2.98 -25.72
CA SER A 114 31.66 2.89 -26.59
C SER A 114 31.26 2.99 -28.06
N SER A 115 32.11 3.66 -28.84
CA SER A 115 31.97 3.69 -30.32
C SER A 115 32.34 2.37 -31.01
N GLU A 116 33.02 1.47 -30.31
CA GLU A 116 33.47 0.16 -30.78
C GLU A 116 32.58 -1.00 -30.25
N TYR A 117 31.41 -0.69 -29.68
CA TYR A 117 30.52 -1.69 -29.14
C TYR A 117 30.04 -2.71 -30.18
N ASP A 118 30.22 -3.99 -29.90
CA ASP A 118 29.73 -5.13 -30.69
C ASP A 118 29.14 -6.20 -29.74
N ALA A 119 27.83 -6.42 -29.85
CA ALA A 119 27.08 -7.33 -28.96
C ALA A 119 27.56 -8.79 -29.07
N ASP A 120 27.82 -9.27 -30.28
CA ASP A 120 28.22 -10.67 -30.52
C ASP A 120 29.59 -10.97 -29.87
N SER A 121 30.55 -10.04 -30.05
CA SER A 121 31.88 -10.14 -29.42
C SER A 121 31.83 -10.08 -27.90
N LEU A 122 30.88 -9.30 -27.33
CA LEU A 122 30.68 -9.19 -25.89
C LEU A 122 30.15 -10.49 -25.29
N GLU A 123 29.13 -11.09 -25.90
CA GLU A 123 28.56 -12.37 -25.45
C GLU A 123 29.56 -13.53 -25.57
N GLU A 124 30.33 -13.59 -26.68
CA GLU A 124 31.40 -14.57 -26.83
C GLU A 124 32.43 -14.45 -25.69
N LYS A 125 32.83 -13.22 -25.36
CA LYS A 125 33.82 -12.98 -24.30
C LYS A 125 33.28 -13.31 -22.92
N TRP A 126 32.01 -12.96 -22.65
CA TRP A 126 31.34 -13.31 -21.38
C TRP A 126 31.41 -14.80 -21.07
N ASN A 127 31.14 -15.63 -22.07
CA ASN A 127 31.16 -17.09 -21.92
C ASN A 127 32.56 -17.66 -21.66
N THR A 128 33.65 -16.92 -21.94
CA THR A 128 35.02 -17.35 -21.66
C THR A 128 35.47 -17.09 -20.22
N PHE A 129 34.79 -16.23 -19.47
CA PHE A 129 35.20 -15.85 -18.11
C PHE A 129 35.16 -16.98 -17.10
N HIS A 130 34.38 -18.03 -17.30
CA HIS A 130 34.35 -19.21 -16.46
C HIS A 130 35.70 -19.94 -16.42
N ASP A 131 36.47 -19.93 -17.52
CA ASP A 131 37.73 -20.63 -17.66
C ASP A 131 38.92 -19.76 -17.26
N GLU A 132 38.81 -18.44 -17.29
CA GLU A 132 39.87 -17.47 -17.05
C GLU A 132 40.05 -17.07 -15.57
N MET A 133 39.18 -17.50 -14.66
CA MET A 133 39.25 -17.18 -13.22
C MET A 133 40.48 -17.80 -12.53
N GLY A 134 41.68 -17.40 -12.95
CA GLY A 134 42.95 -17.61 -12.31
C GLY A 134 43.37 -16.40 -11.47
N ARG A 135 44.45 -16.47 -10.77
CA ARG A 135 45.05 -15.64 -9.72
C ARG A 135 44.78 -14.13 -9.57
N ASN A 136 44.16 -13.42 -10.56
CA ASN A 136 43.79 -11.98 -10.48
C ASN A 136 42.34 -11.80 -10.83
N ILE A 137 41.45 -11.93 -9.85
CA ILE A 137 40.03 -11.70 -10.03
C ILE A 137 39.75 -10.19 -9.86
N THR A 138 39.20 -9.53 -10.91
CA THR A 138 38.60 -8.19 -10.79
C THR A 138 37.22 -8.35 -10.19
N THR A 139 36.90 -7.60 -9.15
CA THR A 139 35.63 -7.70 -8.40
C THR A 139 34.87 -6.40 -8.47
N ALA A 140 33.58 -6.41 -8.13
CA ALA A 140 32.77 -5.20 -8.02
C ALA A 140 33.40 -4.13 -7.09
N ALA A 141 34.13 -4.55 -6.05
CA ALA A 141 34.90 -3.63 -5.20
C ALA A 141 35.97 -2.84 -5.98
N SER A 142 36.56 -3.44 -7.00
CA SER A 142 37.51 -2.75 -7.89
C SER A 142 36.80 -1.70 -8.74
N LEU A 143 35.61 -1.99 -9.25
CA LEU A 143 34.80 -1.02 -10.00
C LEU A 143 34.38 0.16 -9.13
N ILE A 144 33.94 -0.10 -7.91
CA ILE A 144 33.60 0.96 -6.94
C ILE A 144 34.81 1.88 -6.71
N LYS A 145 36.00 1.31 -6.56
CA LYS A 145 37.21 2.10 -6.38
C LYS A 145 37.54 2.95 -7.59
N ILE A 146 37.49 2.39 -8.81
CA ILE A 146 37.73 3.10 -10.07
C ILE A 146 36.72 4.22 -10.26
N ALA A 147 35.44 3.95 -10.05
CA ALA A 147 34.37 4.93 -10.14
C ALA A 147 34.58 6.10 -9.17
N LYS A 148 34.98 5.79 -7.92
CA LYS A 148 35.27 6.80 -6.89
C LYS A 148 36.47 7.68 -7.24
N GLU A 149 37.57 7.09 -7.72
CA GLU A 149 38.78 7.81 -8.14
C GLU A 149 38.45 8.75 -9.33
N HIS A 150 37.78 8.24 -10.35
CA HIS A 150 37.42 9.04 -11.51
C HIS A 150 36.42 10.17 -11.18
N ARG A 151 35.44 9.88 -10.34
CA ARG A 151 34.49 10.90 -9.85
C ARG A 151 35.21 12.00 -9.09
N GLN A 152 36.20 11.66 -8.28
CA GLN A 152 37.00 12.66 -7.56
C GLN A 152 37.83 13.52 -8.54
N GLU A 153 38.44 12.94 -9.57
CA GLU A 153 39.17 13.68 -10.60
C GLU A 153 38.26 14.66 -11.36
N VAL A 154 37.07 14.22 -11.75
CA VAL A 154 36.05 15.09 -12.42
C VAL A 154 35.61 16.21 -11.47
N ALA A 155 35.39 15.94 -10.20
CA ALA A 155 35.01 16.95 -9.21
C ALA A 155 36.12 17.97 -8.97
N GLU A 156 37.39 17.55 -8.93
CA GLU A 156 38.55 18.45 -8.81
C GLU A 156 38.70 19.32 -10.07
N GLU A 157 38.58 18.77 -11.26
CA GLU A 157 38.62 19.52 -12.51
C GLU A 157 37.49 20.58 -12.58
N GLN A 158 36.30 20.20 -12.15
CA GLN A 158 35.16 21.12 -12.10
C GLN A 158 35.38 22.25 -11.09
N PHE A 159 35.93 21.93 -9.90
CA PHE A 159 36.29 22.93 -8.92
C PHE A 159 37.32 23.94 -9.45
N GLU A 160 38.39 23.50 -10.13
CA GLU A 160 39.37 24.39 -10.74
C GLU A 160 38.77 25.28 -11.87
N LYS A 161 37.80 24.76 -12.63
CA LYS A 161 37.01 25.56 -13.60
C LYS A 161 36.21 26.67 -12.91
N ILE A 162 35.56 26.33 -11.76
CA ILE A 162 34.78 27.29 -10.98
C ILE A 162 35.70 28.34 -10.35
N LYS A 163 36.83 27.95 -9.77
CA LYS A 163 37.81 28.83 -9.18
C LYS A 163 38.31 29.87 -10.19
N ARG A 164 38.58 29.47 -11.44
CA ARG A 164 38.92 30.42 -12.54
C ARG A 164 37.78 31.43 -12.76
N LYS A 165 36.53 30.98 -12.83
CA LYS A 165 35.36 31.85 -13.00
C LYS A 165 35.16 32.81 -11.81
N VAL A 166 35.49 32.43 -10.60
CA VAL A 166 35.49 33.34 -9.43
C VAL A 166 36.43 34.50 -9.66
N HIS A 167 37.65 34.23 -10.14
CA HIS A 167 38.64 35.26 -10.40
C HIS A 167 38.35 36.12 -11.64
N GLU A 168 37.62 35.61 -12.61
CA GLU A 168 37.16 36.34 -13.81
C GLU A 168 35.93 37.24 -13.50
N THR A 169 35.24 37.03 -12.40
CA THR A 169 34.03 37.79 -12.07
C THR A 169 34.40 39.14 -11.46
N ASP A 170 33.86 40.24 -11.98
CA ASP A 170 34.12 41.64 -11.52
C ASP A 170 33.02 42.23 -10.63
N SER A 171 31.96 41.46 -10.35
CA SER A 171 30.82 41.87 -9.52
C SER A 171 30.85 41.20 -8.15
N ALA A 172 31.20 41.98 -7.11
CA ALA A 172 31.16 41.50 -5.73
C ALA A 172 29.75 41.09 -5.30
N MET A 173 28.71 41.75 -5.84
CA MET A 173 27.30 41.43 -5.48
C MET A 173 26.89 40.07 -6.05
N GLU A 174 27.29 39.72 -7.27
CA GLU A 174 27.04 38.42 -7.87
C GLU A 174 27.79 37.31 -7.15
N LEU A 175 29.05 37.58 -6.74
CA LEU A 175 29.88 36.64 -5.96
C LEU A 175 29.31 36.35 -4.56
N LEU A 176 28.66 37.32 -3.92
CA LEU A 176 28.06 37.16 -2.60
C LEU A 176 26.62 36.63 -2.61
N GLY A 177 26.02 36.47 -3.79
CA GLY A 177 24.63 36.07 -3.94
C GLY A 177 24.43 34.93 -4.96
N PRO A 178 23.96 35.22 -6.18
CA PRO A 178 23.51 34.19 -7.13
C PRO A 178 24.62 33.24 -7.60
N LEU A 179 25.86 33.74 -7.81
CA LEU A 179 26.97 32.91 -8.22
C LEU A 179 27.48 32.00 -7.12
N ALA A 180 27.57 32.50 -5.86
CA ALA A 180 27.92 31.66 -4.71
C ALA A 180 26.93 30.46 -4.56
N LYS A 181 25.63 30.71 -4.70
CA LYS A 181 24.60 29.67 -4.66
C LYS A 181 24.73 28.73 -5.83
N LYS A 182 24.88 29.25 -7.06
CA LYS A 182 25.02 28.44 -8.27
C LYS A 182 26.22 27.51 -8.20
N TRP A 183 27.39 28.03 -7.79
CA TRP A 183 28.60 27.22 -7.69
C TRP A 183 28.60 26.31 -6.47
N GLY A 184 27.99 26.72 -5.37
CA GLY A 184 27.77 25.84 -4.22
C GLY A 184 27.03 24.57 -4.58
N ARG A 185 26.03 24.63 -5.47
CA ARG A 185 25.31 23.43 -5.98
C ARG A 185 26.19 22.46 -6.73
N LEU A 186 27.29 22.92 -7.31
CA LEU A 186 28.22 22.13 -8.11
C LEU A 186 29.35 21.52 -7.28
N MET A 187 29.40 21.74 -5.99
CA MET A 187 30.40 21.15 -5.09
C MET A 187 29.96 19.74 -4.65
N GLU A 188 30.85 18.79 -4.80
CA GLU A 188 30.62 17.40 -4.38
C GLU A 188 30.96 17.14 -2.91
N HIS A 189 31.96 17.86 -2.39
CA HIS A 189 32.50 17.62 -1.05
C HIS A 189 32.48 18.87 -0.16
N ASP A 190 32.26 18.67 1.14
CA ASP A 190 32.29 19.75 2.15
C ASP A 190 33.56 20.59 2.06
N TYR A 191 34.74 19.99 1.84
CA TYR A 191 36.00 20.71 1.74
C TYR A 191 36.04 21.62 0.50
N GLN A 192 35.46 21.21 -0.63
CA GLN A 192 35.39 22.05 -1.84
C GLN A 192 34.48 23.26 -1.62
N ALA A 193 33.36 23.09 -0.91
CA ALA A 193 32.50 24.21 -0.53
C ALA A 193 33.24 25.21 0.38
N GLU A 194 34.02 24.76 1.34
CA GLU A 194 34.83 25.62 2.19
C GLU A 194 35.99 26.30 1.42
N LEU A 195 36.65 25.62 0.51
CA LEU A 195 37.65 26.24 -0.39
C LEU A 195 37.01 27.31 -1.27
N LEU A 196 35.81 27.07 -1.82
CA LEU A 196 35.06 28.03 -2.61
C LEU A 196 34.71 29.29 -1.78
N VAL A 197 34.32 29.13 -0.51
CA VAL A 197 34.11 30.25 0.42
C VAL A 197 35.37 31.10 0.53
N GLY A 198 36.54 30.50 0.68
CA GLY A 198 37.82 31.18 0.73
C GLY A 198 38.16 31.95 -0.55
N GLU A 199 37.98 31.34 -1.70
CA GLU A 199 38.25 31.97 -3.01
C GLU A 199 37.32 33.17 -3.28
N ILE A 200 36.01 33.03 -3.00
CA ILE A 200 35.04 34.13 -3.12
C ILE A 200 35.39 35.25 -2.16
N GLN A 201 35.73 34.96 -0.89
CA GLN A 201 36.12 35.99 0.07
C GLN A 201 37.33 36.77 -0.38
N LYS A 202 38.35 36.08 -0.93
CA LYS A 202 39.58 36.68 -1.45
C LYS A 202 39.24 37.59 -2.65
N ARG A 203 38.46 37.13 -3.59
CA ARG A 203 38.09 37.91 -4.79
C ARG A 203 37.26 39.16 -4.45
N VAL A 204 36.29 39.05 -3.57
CA VAL A 204 35.48 40.19 -3.11
C VAL A 204 36.36 41.24 -2.42
N LYS A 205 37.36 40.81 -1.61
CA LYS A 205 38.33 41.72 -1.02
C LYS A 205 39.16 42.44 -2.07
N GLU A 206 39.62 41.77 -3.14
CA GLU A 206 40.33 42.40 -4.27
C GLU A 206 39.48 43.44 -4.96
N LEU A 207 38.20 43.18 -5.19
CA LEU A 207 37.27 44.07 -5.89
C LEU A 207 36.83 45.28 -5.06
N THR A 208 36.65 45.12 -3.75
CA THR A 208 36.03 46.14 -2.89
C THR A 208 36.98 46.77 -1.89
N GLY A 209 38.20 46.24 -1.76
CA GLY A 209 39.16 46.65 -0.74
C GLY A 209 38.79 46.22 0.71
N LYS A 210 37.61 45.60 0.91
CA LYS A 210 37.12 45.13 2.20
C LYS A 210 36.81 43.62 2.17
N SER A 211 37.23 42.90 3.21
CA SER A 211 36.91 41.48 3.33
C SER A 211 35.47 41.31 3.80
N PRO A 212 34.62 40.57 3.07
CA PRO A 212 33.28 40.26 3.54
C PRO A 212 33.31 39.31 4.74
N SER A 213 32.25 39.31 5.55
CA SER A 213 32.11 38.32 6.62
C SER A 213 32.12 36.90 6.04
N ILE A 214 33.00 36.06 6.59
CA ILE A 214 33.08 34.64 6.19
C ILE A 214 31.72 33.92 6.35
N ALA A 215 30.97 34.30 7.39
CA ALA A 215 29.63 33.76 7.65
C ALA A 215 28.63 34.08 6.53
N THR A 216 28.73 35.28 5.93
CA THR A 216 27.86 35.70 4.82
C THR A 216 28.16 34.90 3.55
N VAL A 217 29.45 34.75 3.24
CA VAL A 217 29.87 33.96 2.04
C VAL A 217 29.50 32.50 2.21
N ARG A 218 29.83 31.95 3.41
CA ARG A 218 29.51 30.54 3.74
C ARG A 218 28.01 30.26 3.66
N LYS A 219 27.18 31.19 4.16
CA LYS A 219 25.73 31.05 4.06
C LYS A 219 25.27 30.94 2.61
N ALA A 220 25.76 31.75 1.70
CA ALA A 220 25.37 31.74 0.31
C ALA A 220 25.86 30.47 -0.42
N VAL A 221 27.10 30.03 -0.19
CA VAL A 221 27.66 28.80 -0.74
C VAL A 221 26.92 27.57 -0.22
N ASN A 222 26.71 27.48 1.11
CA ASN A 222 26.04 26.35 1.75
C ASN A 222 24.56 26.26 1.40
N GLU A 223 23.89 27.38 1.14
CA GLU A 223 22.52 27.36 0.61
C GLU A 223 22.46 26.72 -0.79
N GLY A 224 23.48 26.95 -1.62
CA GLY A 224 23.66 26.26 -2.88
C GLY A 224 24.00 24.77 -2.69
N TYR A 225 25.01 24.51 -1.87
CA TYR A 225 25.53 23.16 -1.61
C TYR A 225 24.48 22.21 -0.98
N ARG A 226 23.66 22.70 -0.06
CA ARG A 226 22.54 21.92 0.51
C ARG A 226 21.47 21.53 -0.49
N ASN A 227 21.32 22.30 -1.56
CA ASN A 227 20.38 22.07 -2.65
C ASN A 227 21.08 21.46 -3.89
N SER A 228 22.29 20.91 -3.73
CA SER A 228 22.99 20.26 -4.84
C SER A 228 22.45 18.87 -5.10
N ASP A 229 22.31 18.51 -6.37
CA ASP A 229 21.96 17.15 -6.81
C ASP A 229 23.06 16.13 -6.43
N PHE A 230 24.23 16.59 -6.01
CA PHE A 230 25.41 15.82 -5.62
C PHE A 230 25.60 15.65 -4.11
N ASN A 231 24.70 16.15 -3.28
CA ASN A 231 24.82 16.04 -1.83
C ASN A 231 24.36 14.67 -1.32
N TYR A 232 24.70 13.60 -2.04
CA TYR A 232 24.72 12.27 -1.50
C TYR A 232 25.95 12.16 -0.57
N LYS A 233 25.82 12.60 0.67
CA LYS A 233 26.56 11.94 1.74
C LYS A 233 26.20 10.46 1.57
N GLU A 234 27.20 9.61 1.36
CA GLU A 234 26.98 8.16 1.39
C GLU A 234 26.21 7.86 2.67
N LEU A 235 24.89 7.66 2.53
CA LEU A 235 24.07 7.35 3.69
C LEU A 235 24.61 6.03 4.24
N PRO A 236 24.93 5.94 5.52
CA PRO A 236 25.33 4.66 6.08
C PRO A 236 24.20 3.65 5.82
N PHE A 237 24.54 2.40 5.55
CA PHE A 237 23.58 1.36 5.17
C PHE A 237 22.31 1.32 6.05
N TRP A 238 22.39 1.73 7.30
CA TRP A 238 21.26 1.79 8.23
C TRP A 238 20.35 3.02 8.03
N CYS A 239 20.73 3.96 7.13
CA CYS A 239 19.94 5.12 6.73
C CYS A 239 19.45 5.07 5.27
N ASN A 240 19.98 4.16 4.44
CA ASN A 240 19.73 4.17 2.99
C ASN A 240 18.24 4.07 2.60
N ASP A 241 17.43 3.45 3.44
CA ASP A 241 16.01 3.22 3.16
C ASP A 241 15.11 3.84 4.25
N VAL A 242 15.57 4.93 4.85
CA VAL A 242 14.91 5.57 6.00
C VAL A 242 14.30 6.89 5.59
N VAL A 243 13.05 7.08 5.99
CA VAL A 243 12.31 8.35 5.87
C VAL A 243 11.80 8.73 7.26
N TYR A 244 11.82 10.00 7.61
CA TYR A 244 11.19 10.50 8.84
C TYR A 244 9.81 11.07 8.52
N VAL A 245 8.79 10.57 9.21
CA VAL A 245 7.40 11.02 9.09
C VAL A 245 7.10 11.98 10.23
N ASP A 246 6.99 13.27 9.93
CA ASP A 246 6.94 14.32 10.94
C ASP A 246 5.62 14.35 11.73
N THR A 247 4.50 14.07 11.09
CA THR A 247 3.17 14.04 11.75
C THR A 247 3.00 12.89 12.74
N GLU A 248 3.70 11.79 12.52
CA GLU A 248 3.66 10.59 13.37
C GLU A 248 4.89 10.51 14.30
N GLU A 249 5.86 11.43 14.14
CA GLU A 249 7.13 11.48 14.88
C GLU A 249 7.91 10.14 14.85
N GLU A 250 7.96 9.49 13.68
CA GLU A 250 8.55 8.15 13.53
C GLU A 250 9.47 8.03 12.31
N PHE A 251 10.41 7.09 12.40
CA PHE A 251 11.26 6.67 11.28
C PHE A 251 10.59 5.50 10.55
N TYR A 252 10.37 5.64 9.26
CA TYR A 252 9.82 4.60 8.43
C TYR A 252 10.90 3.97 7.56
N LEU A 253 11.08 2.64 7.69
CA LEU A 253 11.97 1.85 6.86
C LEU A 253 11.17 1.37 5.67
N MET A 254 11.41 1.95 4.51
CA MET A 254 10.58 1.76 3.31
C MET A 254 10.64 0.33 2.75
N GLU A 255 11.81 -0.30 2.77
CA GLU A 255 12.00 -1.69 2.30
C GLU A 255 11.25 -2.69 3.20
N ASN A 256 11.46 -2.57 4.50
CA ASN A 256 10.86 -3.46 5.49
C ASN A 256 9.44 -3.06 5.92
N ARG A 257 8.98 -1.86 5.53
CA ARG A 257 7.67 -1.27 5.90
C ARG A 257 7.42 -1.25 7.41
N VAL A 258 8.46 -0.89 8.14
CA VAL A 258 8.41 -0.83 9.60
C VAL A 258 8.53 0.61 10.06
N ALA A 259 7.53 1.07 10.80
CA ALA A 259 7.58 2.32 11.52
C ALA A 259 8.26 2.13 12.87
N LEU A 260 9.19 2.99 13.20
CA LEU A 260 9.98 2.94 14.44
C LEU A 260 9.93 4.30 15.13
N SER A 261 9.49 4.33 16.39
CA SER A 261 9.70 5.51 17.23
C SER A 261 11.18 5.85 17.31
N GLU A 262 11.53 7.10 17.62
CA GLU A 262 12.92 7.53 17.80
C GLU A 262 13.70 6.57 18.72
N ARG A 263 13.08 6.17 19.84
CA ARG A 263 13.69 5.22 20.80
C ARG A 263 13.98 3.88 20.15
N ALA A 264 13.05 3.35 19.36
CA ALA A 264 13.22 2.06 18.69
C ALA A 264 14.27 2.14 17.57
N PHE A 265 14.30 3.25 16.85
CA PHE A 265 15.31 3.52 15.82
C PHE A 265 16.72 3.62 16.42
N ASN A 266 16.86 4.35 17.53
CA ASN A 266 18.12 4.41 18.28
C ASN A 266 18.55 3.05 18.81
N ALA A 267 17.66 2.28 19.44
CA ALA A 267 17.96 0.95 19.96
C ALA A 267 18.44 -0.02 18.84
N ARG A 268 17.89 0.11 17.65
CA ARG A 268 18.26 -0.72 16.48
C ARG A 268 19.64 -0.33 15.92
N ASN A 269 19.94 0.98 15.83
CA ASN A 269 21.02 1.50 15.00
C ASN A 269 22.24 2.03 15.79
N ASN A 270 22.12 2.39 17.07
CA ASN A 270 23.23 2.92 17.87
C ASN A 270 24.46 2.00 17.90
N ARG A 271 24.28 0.67 17.85
CA ARG A 271 25.38 -0.30 17.79
C ARG A 271 26.31 -0.10 16.59
N HIS A 272 25.79 0.46 15.49
CA HIS A 272 26.56 0.72 14.27
C HIS A 272 27.45 1.96 14.40
N LEU A 273 27.18 2.81 15.37
CA LEU A 273 27.93 4.04 15.67
C LEU A 273 29.11 3.79 16.61
N LEU A 274 29.13 2.66 17.31
CA LEU A 274 30.21 2.31 18.24
C LEU A 274 31.43 1.78 17.49
N SER A 275 32.63 2.13 17.97
CA SER A 275 33.87 1.56 17.48
C SER A 275 33.90 0.04 17.71
N LYS A 276 34.75 -0.69 16.96
CA LYS A 276 34.89 -2.14 17.15
C LYS A 276 35.30 -2.48 18.62
N LYS A 277 36.10 -1.62 19.28
CA LYS A 277 36.53 -1.77 20.66
C LYS A 277 35.40 -1.57 21.65
N ASP A 278 34.54 -0.60 21.37
CA ASP A 278 33.42 -0.23 22.26
C ASP A 278 32.24 -1.21 22.14
N ARG A 279 32.09 -1.90 21.00
CA ARG A 279 31.03 -2.91 20.80
C ARG A 279 31.12 -4.11 21.75
N SER A 280 32.31 -4.36 22.32
CA SER A 280 32.50 -5.41 23.34
C SER A 280 32.10 -4.96 24.75
N ASN A 281 31.83 -3.65 24.95
CA ASN A 281 31.40 -3.11 26.23
C ASN A 281 29.84 -2.95 26.19
N MET A 282 29.13 -3.69 27.04
CA MET A 282 27.67 -3.67 27.11
C MET A 282 27.10 -2.30 27.56
N ASP A 283 27.90 -1.46 28.23
CA ASP A 283 27.51 -0.15 28.71
C ASP A 283 27.95 0.99 27.76
N ALA A 284 28.55 0.68 26.62
CA ALA A 284 28.99 1.69 25.67
C ALA A 284 27.79 2.36 24.98
N VAL A 285 27.75 3.68 25.07
CA VAL A 285 26.74 4.52 24.41
C VAL A 285 27.46 5.41 23.40
N PRO A 286 26.94 5.56 22.15
CA PRO A 286 27.53 6.47 21.19
C PRO A 286 27.40 7.93 21.65
N GLU A 287 28.36 8.78 21.28
CA GLU A 287 28.33 10.22 21.58
C GLU A 287 27.07 10.92 21.03
N GLN A 288 26.61 10.46 19.86
CA GLN A 288 25.37 10.94 19.25
C GLN A 288 24.45 9.76 18.94
N GLN A 289 23.16 9.98 19.12
CA GLN A 289 22.14 8.96 18.83
C GLN A 289 21.91 8.83 17.32
N ALA A 290 21.58 7.63 16.88
CA ALA A 290 21.35 7.33 15.47
C ALA A 290 20.23 8.22 14.84
N ALA A 291 19.16 8.48 15.56
CA ALA A 291 18.08 9.36 15.11
C ALA A 291 18.57 10.79 14.89
N ALA A 292 19.35 11.34 15.82
CA ALA A 292 19.91 12.69 15.68
C ALA A 292 20.86 12.79 14.48
N LEU A 293 21.68 11.77 14.25
CA LEU A 293 22.57 11.70 13.08
C LEU A 293 21.77 11.59 11.79
N ALA A 294 20.72 10.72 11.75
CA ALA A 294 19.87 10.56 10.60
C ALA A 294 19.22 11.89 10.16
N LEU A 295 18.67 12.65 11.11
CA LEU A 295 17.98 13.92 10.82
C LEU A 295 18.95 15.07 10.56
N ASN A 296 19.96 15.25 11.42
CA ASN A 296 20.78 16.47 11.42
C ASN A 296 22.01 16.37 10.52
N VAL A 297 22.59 15.16 10.39
CA VAL A 297 23.85 14.96 9.64
C VAL A 297 23.58 14.33 8.30
N TYR A 298 22.83 13.21 8.26
CA TYR A 298 22.54 12.49 7.03
C TYR A 298 21.33 13.04 6.29
N GLN A 299 20.50 13.84 6.96
CA GLN A 299 19.35 14.53 6.37
C GLN A 299 18.43 13.57 5.60
N VAL A 300 18.09 12.43 6.24
CA VAL A 300 17.11 11.52 5.65
C VAL A 300 15.85 12.28 5.23
N PRO A 301 15.15 11.88 4.17
CA PRO A 301 13.96 12.57 3.72
C PRO A 301 12.94 12.74 4.84
N VAL A 302 12.40 13.94 4.98
CA VAL A 302 11.31 14.26 5.92
C VAL A 302 10.03 14.43 5.11
N VAL A 303 8.99 13.72 5.49
CA VAL A 303 7.69 13.72 4.84
C VAL A 303 6.57 13.94 5.85
N SER A 304 5.43 14.44 5.38
CA SER A 304 4.32 14.84 6.25
C SER A 304 3.39 13.68 6.61
N GLY A 305 3.51 12.52 6.00
CA GLY A 305 2.62 11.39 6.30
C GLY A 305 2.67 10.28 5.29
N TYR A 306 1.60 9.49 5.29
CA TYR A 306 1.44 8.34 4.42
C TYR A 306 0.30 8.55 3.43
N VAL A 307 0.45 8.00 2.22
CA VAL A 307 -0.61 7.87 1.22
C VAL A 307 -0.55 6.48 0.60
N TYR A 308 -1.63 6.08 -0.05
CA TYR A 308 -1.69 4.84 -0.81
C TYR A 308 -2.10 5.15 -2.24
N LEU A 309 -1.12 5.20 -3.14
CA LEU A 309 -1.27 5.61 -4.54
C LEU A 309 -0.60 4.60 -5.47
N PRO A 310 -1.32 3.54 -5.90
CA PRO A 310 -0.80 2.57 -6.85
C PRO A 310 -0.36 3.24 -8.16
N GLY A 311 0.82 2.87 -8.65
CA GLY A 311 1.41 3.42 -9.86
C GLY A 311 2.20 4.72 -9.68
N ALA A 312 2.23 5.28 -8.46
CA ALA A 312 3.07 6.42 -8.13
C ALA A 312 4.39 5.99 -7.46
N GLU A 313 5.35 6.91 -7.42
CA GLU A 313 6.66 6.72 -6.79
C GLU A 313 6.56 6.45 -5.28
N ARG A 314 7.66 6.00 -4.67
CA ARG A 314 7.74 5.67 -3.22
C ARG A 314 7.56 6.91 -2.32
N ILE A 315 7.99 8.09 -2.80
CA ILE A 315 7.74 9.39 -2.17
C ILE A 315 7.01 10.25 -3.20
N VAL A 316 5.84 10.75 -2.83
CA VAL A 316 4.96 11.50 -3.73
C VAL A 316 4.60 12.86 -3.15
N ASP A 317 4.37 13.83 -4.02
CA ASP A 317 3.78 15.10 -3.64
C ASP A 317 2.23 14.97 -3.64
N TRP A 318 1.63 15.19 -2.47
CA TRP A 318 0.18 15.21 -2.30
C TRP A 318 -0.21 16.36 -1.37
N ASN A 319 -1.17 17.17 -1.80
CA ASN A 319 -1.56 18.41 -1.10
C ASN A 319 -0.35 19.32 -0.76
N ASP A 320 0.53 19.53 -1.75
CA ASP A 320 1.75 20.36 -1.63
C ASP A 320 2.75 19.88 -0.56
N GLN A 321 2.65 18.65 -0.10
CA GLN A 321 3.54 18.04 0.87
C GLN A 321 4.02 16.67 0.39
N LYS A 322 5.24 16.30 0.77
CA LYS A 322 5.78 14.96 0.48
C LYS A 322 5.21 13.92 1.42
N HIS A 323 4.84 12.77 0.87
CA HIS A 323 4.29 11.63 1.60
C HIS A 323 4.98 10.34 1.19
N VAL A 324 5.07 9.39 2.10
CA VAL A 324 5.45 8.00 1.77
C VAL A 324 4.26 7.32 1.09
N ASN A 325 4.49 6.76 -0.09
CA ASN A 325 3.53 5.89 -0.73
C ASN A 325 3.64 4.47 -0.17
N LEU A 326 2.58 4.01 0.48
CA LEU A 326 2.52 2.68 1.09
C LEU A 326 2.31 1.54 0.08
N PHE A 327 1.92 1.87 -1.16
CA PHE A 327 1.82 0.88 -2.23
C PHE A 327 3.21 0.40 -2.66
N ASN A 328 3.36 -0.92 -2.80
CA ASN A 328 4.53 -1.53 -3.41
C ASN A 328 4.08 -2.51 -4.50
N PRO A 329 4.53 -2.34 -5.75
CA PRO A 329 4.21 -3.26 -6.84
C PRO A 329 4.69 -4.70 -6.61
N ASP A 330 5.78 -4.89 -5.85
CA ASP A 330 6.34 -6.22 -5.52
C ASP A 330 5.44 -7.07 -4.64
N ASP A 331 4.41 -6.46 -4.03
CA ASP A 331 3.40 -7.21 -3.28
C ASP A 331 2.47 -8.02 -4.17
N ILE A 332 2.33 -7.62 -5.42
CA ILE A 332 1.39 -8.25 -6.34
C ILE A 332 2.05 -9.49 -6.92
N VAL A 333 1.38 -10.64 -6.81
CA VAL A 333 1.94 -11.90 -7.29
C VAL A 333 2.33 -11.79 -8.79
N PRO A 334 3.53 -12.22 -9.19
CA PRO A 334 3.96 -12.14 -10.58
C PRO A 334 3.14 -13.08 -11.47
N ILE A 335 2.92 -12.66 -12.71
CA ILE A 335 2.33 -13.52 -13.74
C ILE A 335 3.40 -14.52 -14.18
N PRO A 336 3.09 -15.82 -14.28
CA PRO A 336 4.07 -16.81 -14.71
C PRO A 336 4.41 -16.61 -16.20
N GLU A 337 5.68 -16.68 -16.55
CA GLU A 337 6.14 -16.56 -17.97
C GLU A 337 5.44 -17.54 -18.91
N LYS A 338 5.14 -18.75 -18.43
CA LYS A 338 4.40 -19.77 -19.18
C LYS A 338 3.33 -20.42 -18.34
N MET A 339 2.10 -20.36 -18.81
CA MET A 339 0.99 -21.06 -18.18
C MET A 339 1.09 -22.58 -18.39
N GLY A 340 1.51 -23.31 -17.36
CA GLY A 340 1.58 -24.77 -17.35
C GLY A 340 0.20 -25.44 -17.30
N GLY A 341 0.14 -26.75 -17.58
CA GLY A 341 -1.13 -27.49 -17.59
C GLY A 341 -1.84 -27.53 -16.23
N LYS A 342 -1.12 -27.50 -15.11
CA LYS A 342 -1.71 -27.42 -13.76
C LYS A 342 -2.35 -26.04 -13.51
N ALA A 343 -1.66 -24.97 -13.89
CA ALA A 343 -2.15 -23.60 -13.76
C ALA A 343 -3.43 -23.38 -14.60
N ARG A 344 -3.48 -23.89 -15.84
CA ARG A 344 -4.70 -23.83 -16.67
C ARG A 344 -5.88 -24.54 -16.01
N ARG A 345 -5.67 -25.76 -15.46
CA ARG A 345 -6.72 -26.48 -14.74
C ARG A 345 -7.20 -25.72 -13.50
N ALA A 346 -6.29 -25.08 -12.78
CA ALA A 346 -6.61 -24.25 -11.62
C ALA A 346 -7.51 -23.06 -12.02
N VAL A 347 -7.17 -22.34 -13.08
CA VAL A 347 -8.00 -21.26 -13.63
C VAL A 347 -9.40 -21.78 -14.04
N GLU A 348 -9.47 -22.93 -14.73
CA GLU A 348 -10.75 -23.52 -15.14
C GLU A 348 -11.60 -23.99 -13.94
N ALA A 349 -10.98 -24.47 -12.85
CA ALA A 349 -11.69 -24.79 -11.62
C ALA A 349 -12.36 -23.54 -11.00
N VAL A 350 -11.64 -22.42 -10.95
CA VAL A 350 -12.18 -21.16 -10.44
C VAL A 350 -13.27 -20.59 -11.35
N LYS A 351 -13.10 -20.60 -12.66
CA LYS A 351 -14.14 -20.21 -13.64
C LYS A 351 -15.42 -21.02 -13.43
N ARG A 352 -15.27 -22.33 -13.35
CA ARG A 352 -16.39 -23.25 -13.11
C ARG A 352 -17.10 -22.96 -11.79
N HIS A 353 -16.35 -22.58 -10.74
CA HIS A 353 -16.95 -22.18 -9.48
C HIS A 353 -17.82 -20.93 -9.63
N PHE A 354 -17.35 -19.91 -10.34
CA PHE A 354 -18.16 -18.72 -10.63
C PHE A 354 -19.42 -19.07 -11.43
N GLU A 355 -19.32 -19.98 -12.39
CA GLU A 355 -20.49 -20.42 -13.18
C GLU A 355 -21.54 -21.14 -12.33
N ILE A 356 -21.11 -21.98 -11.41
CA ILE A 356 -21.99 -22.73 -10.50
C ILE A 356 -22.59 -21.80 -9.46
N SER A 357 -21.77 -20.97 -8.84
CA SER A 357 -22.19 -20.10 -7.73
C SER A 357 -23.05 -18.93 -8.21
N TYR A 358 -22.81 -18.42 -9.43
CA TYR A 358 -23.50 -17.27 -10.02
C TYR A 358 -24.00 -17.64 -11.43
N PRO A 359 -25.11 -18.40 -11.56
CA PRO A 359 -25.56 -18.94 -12.84
C PRO A 359 -26.10 -17.88 -13.79
N ILE A 360 -26.54 -16.72 -13.29
CA ILE A 360 -27.02 -15.62 -14.13
C ILE A 360 -25.82 -15.00 -14.84
N LYS A 361 -25.70 -15.27 -16.15
CA LYS A 361 -24.54 -14.92 -16.96
C LYS A 361 -24.19 -13.44 -16.85
N ARG A 362 -25.17 -12.54 -17.01
CA ARG A 362 -24.94 -11.09 -16.94
C ARG A 362 -24.37 -10.65 -15.59
N GLU A 363 -24.94 -11.14 -14.49
CA GLU A 363 -24.47 -10.78 -13.13
C GLU A 363 -23.06 -11.33 -12.87
N ARG A 364 -22.78 -12.55 -13.30
CA ARG A 364 -21.45 -13.16 -13.20
C ARG A 364 -20.41 -12.40 -14.00
N GLU A 365 -20.72 -11.99 -15.24
CA GLU A 365 -19.79 -11.23 -16.09
C GLU A 365 -19.52 -9.84 -15.53
N LEU A 366 -20.52 -9.19 -14.93
CA LEU A 366 -20.36 -7.92 -14.23
C LEU A 366 -19.50 -8.07 -12.96
N LEU A 367 -19.70 -9.15 -12.18
CA LEU A 367 -18.87 -9.45 -11.02
C LEU A 367 -17.41 -9.69 -11.42
N LEU A 368 -17.19 -10.50 -12.46
CA LEU A 368 -15.86 -10.76 -12.99
C LEU A 368 -15.22 -9.49 -13.57
N SER A 369 -16.00 -8.62 -14.21
CA SER A 369 -15.51 -7.30 -14.68
C SER A 369 -15.07 -6.40 -13.53
N TRP A 370 -15.80 -6.43 -12.40
CA TRP A 370 -15.43 -5.71 -11.20
C TRP A 370 -14.08 -6.21 -10.63
N LEU A 371 -13.89 -7.53 -10.55
CA LEU A 371 -12.65 -8.16 -10.10
C LEU A 371 -11.49 -7.84 -11.06
N ALA A 372 -11.72 -8.02 -12.35
CA ALA A 372 -10.76 -7.72 -13.40
C ALA A 372 -10.30 -6.25 -13.37
N PHE A 373 -11.24 -5.31 -13.30
CA PHE A 373 -10.92 -3.88 -13.22
C PHE A 373 -10.13 -3.54 -11.96
N THR A 374 -10.49 -4.12 -10.82
CA THR A 374 -9.80 -3.90 -9.55
C THR A 374 -8.32 -4.29 -9.64
N ILE A 375 -7.98 -5.34 -10.39
CA ILE A 375 -6.61 -5.82 -10.60
C ILE A 375 -5.90 -5.01 -11.70
N LYS A 376 -6.54 -4.79 -12.85
CA LYS A 376 -5.98 -4.02 -13.97
C LYS A 376 -5.70 -2.56 -13.63
N ARG A 377 -6.54 -1.95 -12.82
CA ARG A 377 -6.54 -0.53 -12.52
C ARG A 377 -6.44 -0.29 -11.03
N MET A 378 -5.29 -0.66 -10.48
CA MET A 378 -4.96 -0.43 -9.08
C MET A 378 -5.03 1.06 -8.70
N ASP A 379 -4.72 1.95 -9.64
CA ASP A 379 -4.76 3.41 -9.53
C ASP A 379 -6.17 4.00 -9.46
N LYS A 380 -7.21 3.23 -9.82
CA LYS A 380 -8.60 3.71 -9.87
C LYS A 380 -9.50 2.92 -8.95
N LYS A 381 -10.44 3.61 -8.34
CA LYS A 381 -11.52 2.98 -7.58
C LYS A 381 -12.73 2.65 -8.47
N ILE A 382 -13.59 1.78 -7.97
CA ILE A 382 -14.95 1.58 -8.49
C ILE A 382 -15.89 2.28 -7.51
N ARG A 383 -16.75 3.17 -8.02
CA ARG A 383 -17.63 4.02 -7.21
C ARG A 383 -18.91 3.31 -6.73
N TRP A 384 -18.91 1.99 -6.79
CA TRP A 384 -19.95 1.14 -6.25
C TRP A 384 -19.34 -0.16 -5.68
N ALA A 385 -19.99 -0.66 -4.64
CA ALA A 385 -19.58 -1.84 -3.90
C ALA A 385 -20.30 -3.08 -4.41
N VAL A 386 -19.62 -4.24 -4.33
CA VAL A 386 -20.24 -5.55 -4.55
C VAL A 386 -20.80 -6.07 -3.24
N VAL A 387 -22.05 -6.49 -3.22
CA VAL A 387 -22.70 -7.20 -2.12
C VAL A 387 -22.92 -8.66 -2.54
N MET A 388 -22.21 -9.56 -1.89
CA MET A 388 -22.32 -11.00 -2.17
C MET A 388 -23.18 -11.66 -1.10
N GLN A 389 -24.39 -12.05 -1.49
CA GLN A 389 -25.37 -12.69 -0.62
C GLN A 389 -25.35 -14.21 -0.78
N GLY A 390 -25.49 -14.95 0.31
CA GLY A 390 -25.64 -16.41 0.29
C GLY A 390 -25.41 -16.99 1.67
N ILE A 391 -25.86 -18.22 1.89
CA ILE A 391 -25.73 -18.92 3.17
C ILE A 391 -24.27 -19.28 3.50
N ASP A 392 -24.03 -19.68 4.73
CA ASP A 392 -22.72 -20.16 5.18
C ASP A 392 -22.30 -21.42 4.43
N GLY A 393 -21.03 -21.42 4.02
CA GLY A 393 -20.46 -22.52 3.24
C GLY A 393 -20.77 -22.47 1.75
N ALA A 394 -21.49 -21.44 1.25
CA ALA A 394 -21.76 -21.24 -0.18
C ALA A 394 -20.54 -20.72 -0.98
N GLY A 395 -19.39 -20.54 -0.34
CA GLY A 395 -18.15 -20.15 -1.01
C GLY A 395 -17.98 -18.64 -1.23
N LYS A 396 -18.72 -17.76 -0.54
CA LYS A 396 -18.59 -16.29 -0.72
C LYS A 396 -17.18 -15.77 -0.39
N GLY A 397 -16.58 -16.28 0.68
CA GLY A 397 -15.30 -15.79 1.21
C GLY A 397 -14.12 -16.02 0.27
N PHE A 398 -14.20 -17.00 -0.64
CA PHE A 398 -13.11 -17.32 -1.54
C PHE A 398 -12.68 -16.15 -2.42
N VAL A 399 -13.59 -15.23 -2.75
CA VAL A 399 -13.28 -14.03 -3.55
C VAL A 399 -12.30 -13.12 -2.81
N GLY A 400 -12.51 -12.91 -1.50
CA GLY A 400 -11.58 -12.16 -0.66
C GLY A 400 -10.21 -12.84 -0.56
N GLU A 401 -10.19 -14.16 -0.37
CA GLU A 401 -8.96 -14.96 -0.33
C GLU A 401 -8.22 -14.94 -1.66
N MET A 402 -8.93 -15.04 -2.78
CA MET A 402 -8.36 -14.96 -4.13
C MET A 402 -7.72 -13.59 -4.37
N LEU A 403 -8.42 -12.50 -4.05
CA LEU A 403 -7.86 -11.15 -4.16
C LEU A 403 -6.66 -10.96 -3.25
N MET A 404 -6.69 -11.49 -2.03
CA MET A 404 -5.56 -11.44 -1.10
C MET A 404 -4.35 -12.24 -1.61
N ALA A 405 -4.57 -13.37 -2.28
CA ALA A 405 -3.50 -14.17 -2.89
C ALA A 405 -2.89 -13.46 -4.13
N ILE A 406 -3.69 -12.73 -4.90
CA ILE A 406 -3.24 -11.98 -6.08
C ILE A 406 -2.57 -10.67 -5.70
N LEU A 407 -3.23 -9.87 -4.86
CA LEU A 407 -2.82 -8.50 -4.52
C LEU A 407 -2.01 -8.42 -3.22
N SER A 408 -1.84 -9.51 -2.48
CA SER A 408 -1.25 -9.60 -1.14
C SER A 408 -2.13 -9.02 -0.01
N LYS A 409 -1.84 -9.49 1.20
CA LYS A 409 -2.44 -8.98 2.46
C LYS A 409 -2.14 -7.50 2.75
N ASN A 410 -1.17 -6.91 2.05
CA ASN A 410 -0.82 -5.50 2.21
C ASN A 410 -1.76 -4.59 1.41
N ASN A 411 -2.52 -5.15 0.46
CA ASN A 411 -3.43 -4.41 -0.41
C ASN A 411 -4.90 -4.83 -0.25
N VAL A 412 -5.18 -5.91 0.49
CA VAL A 412 -6.53 -6.43 0.75
C VAL A 412 -6.72 -6.65 2.23
N ILE A 413 -7.76 -6.08 2.79
CA ILE A 413 -8.11 -6.26 4.21
C ILE A 413 -9.51 -6.84 4.34
N THR A 414 -9.65 -7.80 5.26
CA THR A 414 -10.93 -8.33 5.70
C THR A 414 -11.29 -7.72 7.06
N VAL A 415 -12.47 -7.14 7.15
CA VAL A 415 -12.97 -6.40 8.32
C VAL A 415 -14.31 -6.99 8.74
N ASN A 416 -14.46 -7.25 10.04
CA ASN A 416 -15.78 -7.58 10.57
C ASN A 416 -16.72 -6.37 10.46
N ALA A 417 -17.94 -6.57 9.99
CA ALA A 417 -18.90 -5.48 9.77
C ALA A 417 -19.25 -4.68 11.03
N GLN A 418 -19.08 -5.23 12.22
CA GLN A 418 -19.25 -4.50 13.47
C GLN A 418 -18.32 -3.29 13.61
N ARG A 419 -17.13 -3.33 12.98
CA ARG A 419 -16.22 -2.18 12.94
C ARG A 419 -16.77 -0.99 12.13
N LEU A 420 -17.81 -1.19 11.33
CA LEU A 420 -18.52 -0.09 10.67
C LEU A 420 -19.27 0.82 11.65
N GLU A 421 -19.67 0.30 12.81
CA GLU A 421 -20.30 1.07 13.89
C GLU A 421 -19.27 1.91 14.67
N GLU A 422 -18.00 1.51 14.65
CA GLU A 422 -16.93 2.21 15.34
C GLU A 422 -16.56 3.54 14.66
N LYS A 423 -15.87 4.42 15.39
CA LYS A 423 -15.43 5.72 14.88
C LYS A 423 -14.22 5.63 13.97
N TYR A 424 -13.46 4.53 14.04
CA TYR A 424 -12.18 4.37 13.36
C TYR A 424 -12.36 3.80 11.96
N THR A 425 -11.67 4.40 10.98
CA THR A 425 -11.81 4.08 9.55
C THR A 425 -10.47 3.83 8.87
N GLU A 426 -9.44 3.54 9.65
CA GLU A 426 -8.06 3.32 9.20
C GLU A 426 -7.89 2.22 8.15
N PHE A 427 -8.84 1.27 8.07
CA PHE A 427 -8.82 0.20 7.08
C PHE A 427 -8.99 0.68 5.63
N TYR A 428 -9.41 1.94 5.40
CA TYR A 428 -9.43 2.55 4.07
C TYR A 428 -8.14 3.29 3.70
N GLU A 429 -7.19 3.44 4.64
CA GLU A 429 -5.99 4.26 4.44
C GLU A 429 -5.02 3.65 3.42
N ARG A 430 -4.87 2.31 3.42
CA ARG A 430 -3.79 1.64 2.71
C ARG A 430 -4.20 0.38 1.95
N ASN A 431 -5.46 0.23 1.64
CA ASN A 431 -5.96 -0.99 1.01
C ASN A 431 -6.62 -0.71 -0.33
N LYS A 432 -6.31 -1.54 -1.34
CA LYS A 432 -7.02 -1.53 -2.62
C LYS A 432 -8.39 -2.14 -2.51
N VAL A 433 -8.54 -3.17 -1.68
CA VAL A 433 -9.81 -3.85 -1.46
C VAL A 433 -10.12 -3.96 0.02
N VAL A 434 -11.32 -3.53 0.39
CA VAL A 434 -11.87 -3.71 1.74
C VAL A 434 -13.04 -4.69 1.66
N VAL A 435 -12.90 -5.82 2.33
CA VAL A 435 -13.90 -6.89 2.39
C VAL A 435 -14.57 -6.85 3.76
N PHE A 436 -15.86 -6.56 3.82
CA PHE A 436 -16.65 -6.66 5.04
C PHE A 436 -17.30 -8.02 5.14
N GLU A 437 -17.01 -8.75 6.22
CA GLU A 437 -17.60 -10.07 6.51
C GLU A 437 -18.74 -9.96 7.48
N GLU A 438 -19.68 -10.91 7.37
CA GLU A 438 -20.84 -11.06 8.24
C GLU A 438 -21.67 -9.78 8.40
N ALA A 439 -21.82 -9.04 7.30
CA ALA A 439 -22.56 -7.79 7.34
C ALA A 439 -24.05 -8.08 7.58
N ARG A 440 -24.46 -7.96 8.82
CA ARG A 440 -25.85 -7.73 9.23
C ARG A 440 -25.87 -6.53 10.15
N ILE A 441 -26.37 -5.43 9.62
CA ILE A 441 -26.59 -4.23 10.42
C ILE A 441 -28.06 -4.25 10.80
N ALA A 442 -28.36 -4.55 12.06
CA ALA A 442 -29.71 -4.66 12.57
C ALA A 442 -30.13 -3.40 13.32
N GLY A 443 -31.43 -3.14 13.37
CA GLY A 443 -32.02 -2.04 14.13
C GLY A 443 -31.86 -0.66 13.51
N THR A 444 -32.10 0.38 14.30
CA THR A 444 -32.12 1.78 13.87
C THR A 444 -30.77 2.34 13.41
N SER A 445 -29.65 1.68 13.77
CA SER A 445 -28.30 2.09 13.36
C SER A 445 -27.96 1.74 11.89
N ARG A 446 -28.74 0.86 11.24
CA ARG A 446 -28.44 0.36 9.87
C ARG A 446 -28.32 1.47 8.83
N TYR A 447 -29.18 2.49 8.90
CA TYR A 447 -29.12 3.63 7.99
C TYR A 447 -27.91 4.53 8.24
N ALA A 448 -27.58 4.77 9.51
CA ALA A 448 -26.42 5.58 9.89
C ALA A 448 -25.10 4.93 9.43
N VAL A 449 -24.98 3.61 9.50
CA VAL A 449 -23.81 2.88 9.00
C VAL A 449 -23.73 2.96 7.48
N MET A 450 -24.87 2.82 6.77
CA MET A 450 -24.89 2.95 5.32
C MET A 450 -24.52 4.37 4.87
N ASP A 451 -25.01 5.40 5.55
CA ASP A 451 -24.64 6.79 5.27
C ASP A 451 -23.16 7.03 5.52
N LYS A 452 -22.58 6.42 6.56
CA LYS A 452 -21.15 6.47 6.84
C LYS A 452 -20.30 5.82 5.75
N LEU A 453 -20.77 4.73 5.13
CA LEU A 453 -20.04 4.04 4.04
C LEU A 453 -20.07 4.81 2.71
N LYS A 454 -21.09 5.61 2.45
CA LYS A 454 -21.26 6.31 1.17
C LYS A 454 -20.02 7.08 0.71
N PRO A 455 -19.36 7.91 1.54
CA PRO A 455 -18.15 8.63 1.13
C PRO A 455 -17.01 7.68 0.76
N TYR A 456 -16.81 6.59 1.52
CA TYR A 456 -15.73 5.65 1.26
C TYR A 456 -15.91 4.86 -0.04
N ILE A 457 -17.16 4.62 -0.44
CA ILE A 457 -17.47 4.00 -1.73
C ILE A 457 -17.31 5.00 -2.88
N THR A 458 -17.73 6.27 -2.72
CA THR A 458 -17.87 7.19 -3.86
C THR A 458 -16.78 8.23 -3.99
N ASN A 459 -16.20 8.73 -2.89
CA ASN A 459 -15.29 9.87 -2.92
C ASN A 459 -13.85 9.47 -3.20
N ASP A 460 -13.12 10.31 -3.91
CA ASP A 460 -11.69 10.13 -4.21
C ASP A 460 -10.79 10.54 -3.05
N VAL A 461 -11.32 11.33 -2.11
CA VAL A 461 -10.63 11.73 -0.88
C VAL A 461 -11.58 11.48 0.29
N VAL A 462 -11.08 10.87 1.35
CA VAL A 462 -11.85 10.52 2.55
C VAL A 462 -11.12 10.92 3.83
N ASP A 463 -11.91 11.25 4.85
CA ASP A 463 -11.41 11.51 6.20
C ASP A 463 -11.16 10.16 6.91
N ILE A 464 -9.92 9.93 7.29
CA ILE A 464 -9.51 8.74 8.06
C ILE A 464 -9.35 9.13 9.51
N ARG A 465 -9.89 8.28 10.40
CA ARG A 465 -9.75 8.42 11.84
C ARG A 465 -9.03 7.22 12.41
N LYS A 466 -7.85 7.49 12.99
CA LYS A 466 -7.06 6.50 13.75
C LYS A 466 -7.30 6.65 15.25
N MET A 467 -7.04 5.59 15.97
CA MET A 467 -7.02 5.63 17.44
C MET A 467 -5.89 6.58 17.90
N HIS A 468 -6.21 7.48 18.81
CA HIS A 468 -5.28 8.48 19.38
C HIS A 468 -4.77 9.56 18.42
N SER A 469 -5.27 9.68 17.19
CA SER A 469 -4.93 10.77 16.29
C SER A 469 -6.16 11.56 15.83
N GLY A 470 -5.98 12.78 15.37
CA GLY A 470 -7.02 13.56 14.69
C GLY A 470 -7.40 12.94 13.36
N GLY A 471 -8.56 13.33 12.80
CA GLY A 471 -8.93 12.96 11.43
C GLY A 471 -8.03 13.67 10.42
N PHE A 472 -7.67 12.95 9.34
CA PHE A 472 -6.89 13.50 8.24
C PHE A 472 -7.41 12.94 6.90
N ASN A 473 -7.27 13.74 5.85
CA ASN A 473 -7.72 13.36 4.52
C ASN A 473 -6.65 12.54 3.81
N VAL A 474 -7.08 11.46 3.13
CA VAL A 474 -6.22 10.64 2.26
C VAL A 474 -6.87 10.40 0.90
N PRO A 475 -6.09 10.16 -0.15
CA PRO A 475 -6.61 9.67 -1.42
C PRO A 475 -7.23 8.28 -1.24
N ASN A 476 -8.37 8.05 -1.87
CA ASN A 476 -9.12 6.81 -1.74
C ASN A 476 -9.24 6.10 -3.09
N VAL A 477 -8.45 5.05 -3.26
CA VAL A 477 -8.51 4.14 -4.42
C VAL A 477 -9.15 2.80 -4.07
N SER A 478 -9.69 2.67 -2.85
CA SER A 478 -10.25 1.41 -2.34
C SER A 478 -11.57 1.06 -3.03
N SER A 479 -11.74 -0.22 -3.33
CA SER A 479 -12.98 -0.83 -3.79
C SER A 479 -13.56 -1.73 -2.68
N THR A 480 -14.87 -1.77 -2.52
CA THR A 480 -15.53 -2.41 -1.37
C THR A 480 -16.30 -3.66 -1.78
N ILE A 481 -16.10 -4.75 -1.04
CA ILE A 481 -16.91 -5.97 -1.08
C ILE A 481 -17.60 -6.15 0.27
N ILE A 482 -18.87 -6.54 0.24
CA ILE A 482 -19.67 -6.83 1.43
C ILE A 482 -20.20 -8.25 1.31
N LEU A 483 -19.83 -9.11 2.26
CA LEU A 483 -20.28 -10.48 2.35
C LEU A 483 -21.40 -10.59 3.38
N THR A 484 -22.52 -11.20 3.02
CA THR A 484 -23.66 -11.35 3.93
C THR A 484 -24.38 -12.68 3.76
N ASN A 485 -24.92 -13.20 4.86
CA ASN A 485 -25.80 -14.38 4.90
C ASN A 485 -27.28 -13.98 4.87
N HIS A 486 -27.58 -12.70 4.96
CA HIS A 486 -28.92 -12.17 5.17
C HIS A 486 -29.45 -11.49 3.92
N SER A 487 -30.71 -11.75 3.60
CA SER A 487 -31.40 -11.08 2.48
C SER A 487 -31.80 -9.64 2.79
N ASP A 488 -31.89 -9.29 4.08
CA ASP A 488 -32.21 -7.98 4.65
C ASP A 488 -30.95 -7.26 5.21
N ALA A 489 -29.76 -7.68 4.81
CA ALA A 489 -28.50 -7.21 5.41
C ALA A 489 -28.31 -5.71 5.34
N LEU A 490 -28.74 -5.07 4.25
CA LEU A 490 -28.55 -3.66 3.98
C LEU A 490 -29.86 -3.00 3.62
N PRO A 491 -30.18 -1.84 4.21
CA PRO A 491 -31.36 -1.06 3.81
C PRO A 491 -31.09 -0.32 2.48
N VAL A 492 -31.18 -1.06 1.39
CA VAL A 492 -30.98 -0.52 0.04
C VAL A 492 -32.28 0.07 -0.49
N TYR A 493 -32.25 1.31 -0.99
CA TYR A 493 -33.39 1.96 -1.61
C TYR A 493 -33.34 1.89 -3.13
N ASP A 494 -34.51 2.09 -3.78
CA ASP A 494 -34.64 2.15 -5.24
C ASP A 494 -33.64 3.10 -5.92
N ALA A 495 -33.38 4.23 -5.28
CA ALA A 495 -32.49 5.26 -5.81
C ALA A 495 -31.02 5.03 -5.47
N ASP A 496 -30.67 3.98 -4.70
CA ASP A 496 -29.30 3.76 -4.31
C ASP A 496 -28.51 3.12 -5.45
N ARG A 497 -27.55 3.90 -5.96
CA ARG A 497 -26.73 3.57 -7.11
C ARG A 497 -25.38 2.92 -6.74
N ARG A 498 -25.16 2.64 -5.43
CA ARG A 498 -23.84 2.28 -4.92
C ARG A 498 -23.64 0.80 -4.71
N TYR A 499 -24.68 -0.02 -4.75
CA TYR A 499 -24.59 -1.43 -4.42
C TYR A 499 -24.98 -2.32 -5.60
N PHE A 500 -24.07 -3.17 -6.01
CA PHE A 500 -24.29 -4.28 -6.94
C PHE A 500 -24.47 -5.54 -6.11
N VAL A 501 -25.70 -6.05 -6.04
CA VAL A 501 -26.04 -7.20 -5.21
C VAL A 501 -26.11 -8.46 -6.07
N VAL A 502 -25.31 -9.48 -5.71
CA VAL A 502 -25.38 -10.80 -6.33
C VAL A 502 -25.66 -11.86 -5.26
N SER A 503 -26.48 -12.85 -5.62
CA SER A 503 -26.83 -13.94 -4.74
C SER A 503 -26.29 -15.26 -5.27
N THR A 504 -25.69 -16.07 -4.36
CA THR A 504 -25.20 -17.40 -4.74
C THR A 504 -26.37 -18.32 -5.07
N HIS A 505 -26.12 -19.29 -5.96
CA HIS A 505 -27.10 -20.33 -6.29
C HIS A 505 -27.50 -21.19 -5.09
N PHE A 506 -26.57 -21.37 -4.14
CA PHE A 506 -26.78 -22.20 -2.96
C PHE A 506 -27.61 -21.47 -1.91
N GLN A 507 -28.92 -21.78 -1.87
CA GLN A 507 -29.88 -21.14 -0.94
C GLN A 507 -30.12 -21.95 0.33
N THR A 508 -29.75 -23.24 0.36
CA THR A 508 -29.94 -24.12 1.53
C THR A 508 -28.69 -24.97 1.79
N LYS A 509 -28.46 -25.35 3.06
CA LYS A 509 -27.36 -26.26 3.43
C LYS A 509 -27.44 -27.59 2.69
N ALA A 510 -28.65 -28.13 2.49
CA ALA A 510 -28.86 -29.37 1.75
C ALA A 510 -28.37 -29.27 0.29
N MET A 511 -28.50 -28.13 -0.36
CA MET A 511 -27.96 -27.93 -1.71
C MET A 511 -26.43 -28.00 -1.71
N ILE A 512 -25.77 -27.38 -0.71
CA ILE A 512 -24.30 -27.43 -0.57
C ILE A 512 -23.84 -28.86 -0.29
N GLU A 513 -24.47 -29.56 0.63
CA GLU A 513 -24.12 -30.94 0.99
C GLU A 513 -24.28 -31.89 -0.21
N LYS A 514 -25.39 -31.77 -0.94
CA LYS A 514 -25.61 -32.52 -2.18
C LYS A 514 -24.54 -32.23 -3.22
N PHE A 515 -24.20 -30.95 -3.41
CA PHE A 515 -23.16 -30.53 -4.35
C PHE A 515 -21.79 -31.09 -3.95
N ARG A 516 -21.40 -30.99 -2.67
CA ARG A 516 -20.14 -31.54 -2.14
C ARG A 516 -20.06 -33.05 -2.32
N ALA A 517 -21.16 -33.77 -2.09
CA ALA A 517 -21.21 -35.22 -2.29
C ALA A 517 -21.01 -35.60 -3.76
N GLN A 518 -21.51 -34.79 -4.71
CA GLN A 518 -21.35 -34.99 -6.16
C GLN A 518 -19.98 -34.51 -6.68
N HIS A 519 -19.35 -33.54 -6.02
CA HIS A 519 -18.10 -32.91 -6.44
C HIS A 519 -17.15 -32.79 -5.25
N PRO A 520 -16.61 -33.89 -4.71
CA PRO A 520 -15.84 -33.92 -3.48
C PRO A 520 -14.58 -33.03 -3.54
N ASP A 521 -13.90 -32.99 -4.69
CA ASP A 521 -12.63 -32.27 -4.85
C ASP A 521 -12.81 -30.79 -5.24
N HIS A 522 -14.05 -30.35 -5.47
CA HIS A 522 -14.31 -29.02 -6.06
C HIS A 522 -13.74 -27.87 -5.23
N TYR A 523 -13.95 -27.88 -3.93
CA TYR A 523 -13.45 -26.81 -3.05
C TYR A 523 -11.94 -26.90 -2.85
N ASP A 524 -11.40 -28.13 -2.77
CA ASP A 524 -9.96 -28.34 -2.67
C ASP A 524 -9.24 -27.85 -3.93
N ASP A 525 -9.82 -28.06 -5.11
CA ASP A 525 -9.30 -27.53 -6.37
C ASP A 525 -9.24 -26.00 -6.38
N ILE A 526 -10.27 -25.33 -5.84
CA ILE A 526 -10.33 -23.87 -5.77
C ILE A 526 -9.28 -23.34 -4.78
N PHE A 527 -9.21 -23.89 -3.57
CA PHE A 527 -8.24 -23.46 -2.57
C PHE A 527 -6.80 -23.76 -3.02
N ASN A 528 -6.57 -24.88 -3.70
CA ASN A 528 -5.28 -25.17 -4.32
C ASN A 528 -4.94 -24.17 -5.45
N ALA A 529 -5.94 -23.76 -6.25
CA ALA A 529 -5.74 -22.73 -7.27
C ALA A 529 -5.31 -21.40 -6.65
N ILE A 530 -5.96 -20.98 -5.56
CA ILE A 530 -5.63 -19.75 -4.83
C ILE A 530 -4.22 -19.86 -4.20
N ALA A 531 -3.91 -20.97 -3.53
CA ALA A 531 -2.68 -21.14 -2.79
C ALA A 531 -1.43 -21.25 -3.68
N TYR A 532 -1.55 -21.93 -4.84
CA TYR A 532 -0.39 -22.30 -5.66
C TYR A 532 -0.39 -21.72 -7.07
N HIS A 533 -1.48 -21.10 -7.51
CA HIS A 533 -1.62 -20.62 -8.88
C HIS A 533 -2.19 -19.20 -8.97
N ALA A 534 -2.00 -18.38 -7.92
CA ALA A 534 -2.51 -17.01 -7.86
C ALA A 534 -2.04 -16.14 -9.04
N GLY A 535 -0.79 -16.30 -9.52
CA GLY A 535 -0.27 -15.61 -10.69
C GLY A 535 -1.03 -15.95 -11.98
N ALA A 536 -1.47 -17.20 -12.15
CA ALA A 536 -2.30 -17.60 -13.28
C ALA A 536 -3.74 -17.07 -13.18
N LEU A 537 -4.27 -16.98 -11.96
CA LEU A 537 -5.56 -16.30 -11.70
C LEU A 537 -5.48 -14.82 -11.99
N ARG A 538 -4.34 -14.18 -11.64
CA ARG A 538 -4.05 -12.79 -12.00
C ARG A 538 -4.06 -12.61 -13.51
N GLU A 539 -3.30 -13.41 -14.27
CA GLU A 539 -3.25 -13.37 -15.74
C GLU A 539 -4.64 -13.50 -16.35
N TRP A 540 -5.43 -14.49 -15.92
CA TRP A 540 -6.80 -14.65 -16.39
C TRP A 540 -7.68 -13.42 -16.14
N LEU A 541 -7.61 -12.81 -14.96
CA LEU A 541 -8.41 -11.61 -14.63
C LEU A 541 -7.89 -10.36 -15.35
N GLU A 542 -6.58 -10.23 -15.54
CA GLU A 542 -6.02 -9.14 -16.35
C GLU A 542 -6.42 -9.22 -17.81
N ASP A 543 -6.55 -10.43 -18.37
CA ASP A 543 -7.01 -10.63 -19.74
C ASP A 543 -8.55 -10.62 -19.89
N TYR A 544 -9.27 -10.65 -18.76
CA TYR A 544 -10.73 -10.76 -18.79
C TYR A 544 -11.38 -9.53 -19.46
N PRO A 545 -12.23 -9.71 -20.51
CA PRO A 545 -12.91 -8.61 -21.17
C PRO A 545 -13.98 -8.01 -20.25
N LEU A 546 -13.98 -6.68 -20.11
CA LEU A 546 -14.98 -6.01 -19.29
C LEU A 546 -16.35 -6.05 -19.98
N HIS A 547 -17.39 -6.33 -19.22
CA HIS A 547 -18.77 -6.34 -19.71
C HIS A 547 -19.17 -4.94 -20.20
N PRO A 548 -19.92 -4.80 -21.33
CA PRO A 548 -20.29 -3.48 -21.86
C PRO A 548 -21.07 -2.57 -20.89
N GLU A 549 -21.84 -3.14 -19.98
CA GLU A 549 -22.56 -2.40 -18.94
C GLU A 549 -21.70 -2.05 -17.72
N PHE A 550 -20.43 -2.51 -17.66
CA PHE A 550 -19.54 -2.21 -16.55
C PHE A 550 -19.01 -0.79 -16.68
N ASP A 551 -19.42 0.08 -15.77
CA ASP A 551 -18.92 1.44 -15.64
C ASP A 551 -18.41 1.65 -14.20
N PRO A 552 -17.11 1.81 -13.97
CA PRO A 552 -16.56 2.00 -12.63
C PRO A 552 -16.98 3.31 -11.97
N ASP A 553 -17.27 4.33 -12.75
CA ASP A 553 -17.69 5.68 -12.31
C ASP A 553 -19.21 5.85 -12.30
N GLY A 554 -19.93 4.93 -12.91
CA GLY A 554 -21.37 4.95 -13.10
C GLY A 554 -22.18 4.46 -11.91
N HIS A 555 -23.36 3.97 -12.20
CA HIS A 555 -24.28 3.38 -11.24
C HIS A 555 -24.10 1.86 -11.19
N ALA A 556 -24.15 1.29 -9.99
CA ALA A 556 -24.20 -0.15 -9.81
C ALA A 556 -25.39 -0.74 -10.60
N PRO A 557 -25.15 -1.77 -11.44
CA PRO A 557 -26.23 -2.39 -12.22
C PRO A 557 -27.33 -2.97 -11.32
N MET A 558 -28.57 -2.90 -11.80
CA MET A 558 -29.70 -3.54 -11.12
C MET A 558 -29.65 -5.07 -11.34
N THR A 559 -30.02 -5.82 -10.30
CA THR A 559 -30.09 -7.29 -10.28
C THR A 559 -31.35 -7.74 -9.56
N ASP A 560 -31.79 -8.96 -9.83
CA ASP A 560 -32.96 -9.54 -9.13
C ASP A 560 -32.71 -9.65 -7.61
N ALA A 561 -31.46 -9.90 -7.20
CA ALA A 561 -31.09 -9.95 -5.78
C ALA A 561 -31.21 -8.59 -5.13
N LYS A 562 -30.85 -7.50 -5.85
CA LYS A 562 -30.98 -6.13 -5.35
C LYS A 562 -32.45 -5.73 -5.24
N GLU A 563 -33.26 -6.06 -6.24
CA GLU A 563 -34.72 -5.81 -6.19
C GLU A 563 -35.37 -6.48 -4.97
N ARG A 564 -35.07 -7.75 -4.73
CA ARG A 564 -35.56 -8.46 -3.54
C ARG A 564 -35.10 -7.82 -2.24
N MET A 565 -33.84 -7.36 -2.14
CA MET A 565 -33.33 -6.66 -0.95
C MET A 565 -34.04 -5.34 -0.71
N ILE A 566 -34.32 -4.59 -1.76
CA ILE A 566 -35.14 -3.35 -1.71
C ILE A 566 -36.55 -3.63 -1.22
N ASP A 567 -37.19 -4.67 -1.71
CA ASP A 567 -38.57 -5.03 -1.32
C ASP A 567 -38.64 -5.47 0.14
N LEU A 568 -37.63 -6.22 0.63
CA LEU A 568 -37.53 -6.61 2.05
C LEU A 568 -37.28 -5.38 2.95
N ALA A 569 -36.38 -4.48 2.55
CA ALA A 569 -36.14 -3.25 3.31
C ALA A 569 -37.38 -2.36 3.40
N ARG A 570 -38.22 -2.34 2.35
CA ARG A 570 -39.51 -1.63 2.39
C ARG A 570 -40.48 -2.27 3.40
N GLY A 571 -40.53 -3.61 3.47
CA GLY A 571 -41.38 -4.29 4.42
C GLY A 571 -40.99 -3.97 5.87
N ASP A 572 -39.71 -4.00 6.16
CA ASP A 572 -39.18 -3.63 7.48
C ASP A 572 -39.47 -2.15 7.84
N ASP A 573 -39.26 -1.23 6.90
CA ASP A 573 -39.56 0.19 7.10
C ASP A 573 -41.07 0.44 7.33
N GLU A 574 -41.94 -0.30 6.64
CA GLU A 574 -43.39 -0.20 6.81
C GLU A 574 -43.83 -0.70 8.19
N ASP A 575 -43.24 -1.79 8.70
CA ASP A 575 -43.57 -2.33 10.02
C ASP A 575 -43.03 -1.40 11.13
N GLU A 576 -41.81 -0.85 10.96
CA GLU A 576 -41.23 0.14 11.89
C GLU A 576 -42.05 1.46 11.91
N LEU A 577 -42.52 1.93 10.77
CA LEU A 577 -43.42 3.09 10.72
C LEU A 577 -44.75 2.86 11.46
N LEU A 578 -45.29 1.64 11.39
CA LEU A 578 -46.49 1.29 12.16
C LEU A 578 -46.20 1.26 13.67
N GLU A 579 -45.05 0.74 14.08
CA GLU A 579 -44.59 0.75 15.45
C GLU A 579 -44.43 2.17 15.99
N ILE A 580 -43.78 3.07 15.22
CA ILE A 580 -43.65 4.50 15.53
C ILE A 580 -45.05 5.14 15.69
N ILE A 581 -45.99 4.85 14.80
CA ILE A 581 -47.37 5.37 14.91
C ILE A 581 -48.09 4.88 16.15
N ASN A 582 -47.88 3.61 16.53
CA ASN A 582 -48.53 2.95 17.67
C ASN A 582 -47.95 3.35 19.02
N GLU A 583 -46.63 3.56 19.09
CA GLU A 583 -45.87 3.79 20.32
C GLU A 583 -45.54 5.25 20.59
N SER A 584 -45.78 6.13 19.62
CA SER A 584 -45.50 7.57 19.76
C SER A 584 -46.31 8.21 20.89
N THR A 585 -45.60 8.99 21.70
CA THR A 585 -46.23 9.85 22.73
C THR A 585 -46.70 11.21 22.16
N ASP A 586 -46.35 11.51 20.91
CA ASP A 586 -46.80 12.75 20.26
C ASP A 586 -48.34 12.68 19.94
N PRO A 587 -49.15 13.60 20.43
CA PRO A 587 -50.59 13.60 20.18
C PRO A 587 -51.00 13.69 18.71
N GLU A 588 -50.09 14.10 17.82
CA GLU A 588 -50.32 14.17 16.39
C GLU A 588 -49.71 12.98 15.60
N VAL A 589 -49.18 11.95 16.30
CA VAL A 589 -48.58 10.74 15.65
C VAL A 589 -49.22 9.51 16.30
N ASN A 590 -50.39 9.15 15.89
CA ASN A 590 -51.12 7.95 16.38
C ASN A 590 -52.22 7.54 15.36
N ASN A 591 -52.93 6.44 15.68
CA ASN A 591 -53.97 5.89 14.82
C ASN A 591 -55.21 6.82 14.68
N MET A 592 -55.45 7.70 15.66
CA MET A 592 -56.58 8.67 15.63
C MET A 592 -56.22 9.92 14.83
N LEU A 593 -55.04 10.46 15.02
CA LEU A 593 -54.59 11.69 14.38
C LEU A 593 -53.13 11.53 13.93
N LEU A 594 -52.92 11.48 12.64
CA LEU A 594 -51.59 11.28 12.06
C LEU A 594 -51.19 12.47 11.22
N ASN A 595 -50.26 13.27 11.72
CA ASN A 595 -49.61 14.37 11.01
C ASN A 595 -48.42 13.83 10.24
N VAL A 596 -48.49 13.90 8.90
CA VAL A 596 -47.43 13.39 8.02
C VAL A 596 -46.06 14.06 8.26
N GLY A 597 -46.05 15.35 8.63
CA GLY A 597 -44.80 16.09 8.93
C GLY A 597 -44.14 15.51 10.18
N LYS A 598 -44.90 15.38 11.26
CA LYS A 598 -44.39 14.82 12.53
C LYS A 598 -44.05 13.33 12.46
N LEU A 599 -44.81 12.55 11.68
CA LEU A 599 -44.45 11.17 11.39
C LEU A 599 -43.04 11.09 10.73
N ARG A 600 -42.74 12.01 9.81
CA ARG A 600 -41.42 12.08 9.19
C ARG A 600 -40.32 12.47 10.18
N ASP A 601 -40.59 13.44 11.03
CA ASP A 601 -39.65 13.85 12.06
C ASP A 601 -39.38 12.70 13.03
N ALA A 602 -40.43 12.02 13.50
CA ALA A 602 -40.28 10.84 14.40
C ALA A 602 -39.57 9.67 13.72
N ALA A 603 -39.83 9.40 12.45
CA ALA A 603 -39.16 8.38 11.69
C ALA A 603 -37.66 8.74 11.43
N MET A 604 -37.37 10.02 11.21
CA MET A 604 -36.00 10.52 11.08
C MET A 604 -35.20 10.33 12.39
N ASP A 605 -35.85 10.65 13.52
CA ASP A 605 -35.25 10.44 14.86
C ASP A 605 -35.01 8.95 15.14
N ALA A 606 -35.89 8.08 14.67
CA ALA A 606 -35.75 6.62 14.75
C ALA A 606 -34.85 6.04 13.64
N SER A 607 -34.33 6.84 12.73
CA SER A 607 -33.58 6.40 11.55
C SER A 607 -34.37 5.46 10.62
N CYS A 608 -35.69 5.55 10.63
CA CYS A 608 -36.60 4.78 9.79
C CYS A 608 -36.88 5.49 8.44
N GLY A 609 -36.94 4.73 7.36
CA GLY A 609 -37.24 5.24 6.04
C GLY A 609 -38.72 5.57 5.86
N VAL A 610 -39.05 6.81 5.46
CA VAL A 610 -40.41 7.19 5.13
C VAL A 610 -40.64 7.27 3.62
N PRO A 611 -41.58 6.53 3.04
CA PRO A 611 -41.91 6.63 1.62
C PRO A 611 -42.32 8.05 1.24
N PHE A 612 -41.96 8.52 0.03
CA PHE A 612 -42.31 9.87 -0.43
C PHE A 612 -43.61 9.93 -1.21
N GLY A 613 -44.35 11.03 -1.01
CA GLY A 613 -45.46 11.42 -1.83
C GLY A 613 -46.57 10.36 -1.98
N PRO A 614 -46.86 9.90 -3.21
CA PRO A 614 -47.93 8.92 -3.47
C PRO A 614 -47.68 7.54 -2.78
N LYS A 615 -46.44 7.12 -2.59
CA LYS A 615 -46.10 5.84 -1.95
C LYS A 615 -46.55 5.83 -0.48
N LEU A 616 -46.27 6.92 0.27
CA LEU A 616 -46.73 7.04 1.67
C LEU A 616 -48.26 7.04 1.74
N ALA A 617 -48.95 7.73 0.84
CA ALA A 617 -50.41 7.73 0.78
C ALA A 617 -50.95 6.31 0.52
N ASN A 618 -50.36 5.57 -0.40
CA ASN A 618 -50.73 4.18 -0.68
C ASN A 618 -50.52 3.29 0.54
N PHE A 619 -49.35 3.40 1.19
CA PHE A 619 -49.04 2.68 2.42
C PHE A 619 -50.08 2.96 3.51
N LEU A 620 -50.31 4.24 3.84
CA LEU A 620 -51.30 4.63 4.86
C LEU A 620 -52.70 4.11 4.52
N THR A 621 -53.13 4.20 3.26
CA THR A 621 -54.42 3.69 2.80
C THR A 621 -54.47 2.15 2.96
N ALA A 622 -53.41 1.42 2.57
CA ALA A 622 -53.35 -0.03 2.75
C ALA A 622 -53.42 -0.46 4.21
N LYS A 623 -52.90 0.36 5.13
CA LYS A 623 -52.95 0.13 6.58
C LYS A 623 -54.23 0.68 7.25
N GLY A 624 -55.23 1.09 6.46
CA GLY A 624 -56.53 1.49 6.91
C GLY A 624 -56.67 2.97 7.32
N PHE A 625 -55.69 3.82 7.00
CA PHE A 625 -55.79 5.22 7.24
C PHE A 625 -56.56 5.91 6.11
N VAL A 626 -57.40 6.90 6.44
CA VAL A 626 -58.14 7.74 5.52
C VAL A 626 -57.60 9.18 5.58
N TYR A 627 -57.37 9.76 4.43
CA TYR A 627 -56.94 11.15 4.32
C TYR A 627 -58.04 12.11 4.75
N LEU A 628 -57.74 12.94 5.76
CA LEU A 628 -58.70 13.88 6.32
C LEU A 628 -58.64 15.28 5.67
N GLY A 629 -57.49 15.67 5.13
CA GLY A 629 -57.28 17.00 4.60
C GLY A 629 -56.02 17.69 5.16
N ARG A 630 -56.03 19.03 5.09
CA ARG A 630 -54.95 19.86 5.63
C ARG A 630 -55.49 20.74 6.76
N ALA A 631 -54.75 20.77 7.87
CA ALA A 631 -55.01 21.65 9.00
C ALA A 631 -53.69 22.16 9.58
N ARG A 632 -53.74 23.13 10.49
CA ARG A 632 -52.54 23.59 11.23
C ARG A 632 -52.38 22.74 12.47
N GLY A 633 -51.18 22.24 12.70
CA GLY A 633 -50.83 21.49 13.90
C GLY A 633 -50.38 22.37 15.06
N LYS A 634 -49.93 21.78 16.15
CA LYS A 634 -49.41 22.47 17.35
C LYS A 634 -48.29 23.47 17.03
N SER A 635 -47.50 23.23 15.98
CA SER A 635 -46.43 24.12 15.50
C SER A 635 -46.94 25.34 14.74
N GLY A 636 -48.25 25.49 14.48
CA GLY A 636 -48.86 26.51 13.65
C GLY A 636 -48.63 26.32 12.13
N LYS A 637 -47.86 25.31 11.73
CA LYS A 637 -47.60 24.98 10.31
C LYS A 637 -48.72 24.12 9.74
N GLN A 638 -49.02 24.31 8.47
CA GLN A 638 -49.99 23.51 7.75
C GLN A 638 -49.45 22.12 7.44
N ALA A 639 -50.17 21.08 7.82
CA ALA A 639 -49.80 19.68 7.61
C ALA A 639 -50.94 18.88 6.97
N ARG A 640 -50.60 17.67 6.45
CA ARG A 640 -51.57 16.69 5.97
C ARG A 640 -51.91 15.73 7.07
N TYR A 641 -53.22 15.50 7.31
CA TYR A 641 -53.70 14.64 8.36
C TYR A 641 -54.40 13.40 7.82
N TRP A 642 -54.18 12.29 8.53
CA TRP A 642 -54.80 11.00 8.27
C TRP A 642 -55.33 10.41 9.57
N SER A 643 -56.31 9.48 9.49
CA SER A 643 -56.90 8.78 10.63
C SER A 643 -57.35 7.39 10.22
N LYS A 644 -57.27 6.41 11.13
CA LYS A 644 -57.96 5.12 11.02
C LYS A 644 -59.43 5.20 11.47
N HIS A 645 -59.82 6.31 12.11
CA HIS A 645 -61.16 6.55 12.67
C HIS A 645 -61.80 7.82 12.08
N PRO A 646 -62.01 7.85 10.74
CA PRO A 646 -62.55 9.05 10.06
C PRO A 646 -63.98 9.39 10.53
N GLU A 647 -64.71 8.40 11.08
CA GLU A 647 -66.05 8.55 11.63
C GLU A 647 -66.09 9.43 12.89
N MET A 648 -64.94 9.58 13.58
CA MET A 648 -64.83 10.41 14.77
C MET A 648 -64.45 11.86 14.47
N VAL A 649 -64.15 12.16 13.23
CA VAL A 649 -63.69 13.49 12.80
C VAL A 649 -64.87 14.45 12.65
N LYS A 650 -64.84 15.60 13.34
CA LYS A 650 -65.87 16.63 13.20
C LYS A 650 -65.82 17.29 11.79
N PRO A 651 -66.96 17.84 11.32
CA PRO A 651 -67.00 18.47 10.00
C PRO A 651 -65.97 19.61 9.78
N ASN A 652 -65.63 20.33 10.84
CA ASN A 652 -64.55 21.31 10.79
C ASN A 652 -63.25 20.64 11.25
N LEU A 653 -62.41 20.26 10.27
CA LEU A 653 -61.14 19.57 10.53
C LEU A 653 -60.20 20.38 11.42
N GLN A 654 -60.08 21.72 11.22
CA GLN A 654 -59.16 22.52 12.05
C GLN A 654 -59.61 22.53 13.52
N ALA A 655 -60.88 22.78 13.79
CA ALA A 655 -61.41 22.79 15.14
C ALA A 655 -61.25 21.40 15.80
N TRP A 656 -61.43 20.33 15.04
CA TRP A 656 -61.26 18.96 15.57
C TRP A 656 -59.79 18.66 15.88
N VAL A 657 -58.86 19.07 15.05
CA VAL A 657 -57.40 18.90 15.29
C VAL A 657 -56.98 19.69 16.53
N ASP A 658 -57.43 20.93 16.69
CA ASP A 658 -57.15 21.79 17.84
C ASP A 658 -57.69 21.18 19.14
N ASP A 659 -58.99 20.76 19.17
CA ASP A 659 -59.60 20.08 20.29
C ASP A 659 -58.89 18.78 20.66
N PHE A 660 -58.47 17.97 19.66
CA PHE A 660 -57.78 16.70 19.88
C PHE A 660 -56.41 16.89 20.55
N ILE A 661 -55.62 17.86 20.03
CA ILE A 661 -54.30 18.18 20.59
C ILE A 661 -54.43 18.73 22.02
N GLU A 662 -55.41 19.59 22.29
CA GLU A 662 -55.65 20.14 23.62
C GLU A 662 -56.06 19.03 24.62
N LEU A 663 -56.98 18.17 24.27
CA LEU A 663 -57.43 17.04 25.11
C LEU A 663 -56.31 16.04 25.35
N ALA A 664 -55.46 15.74 24.37
CA ALA A 664 -54.30 14.87 24.53
C ALA A 664 -53.23 15.48 25.44
N SER A 665 -53.05 16.83 25.37
CA SER A 665 -52.09 17.55 26.22
C SER A 665 -52.52 17.64 27.69
N LEU A 666 -53.82 17.45 27.99
CA LEU A 666 -54.37 17.42 29.37
C LEU A 666 -54.27 16.03 30.01
N LYS A 667 -53.97 14.97 29.26
CA LYS A 667 -53.82 13.59 29.73
C LYS A 667 -52.38 13.16 30.00
N LEU A 668 -51.39 14.00 29.65
CA LEU A 668 -49.99 13.90 29.98
C LEU A 668 -49.66 14.75 31.19
#